data_4fd7825c6092c9f6b95efb013cd17978
#
_entry.id   4fd7825c6092c9f6b95efb013cd17978
#
_cell.length_a   1.000
_cell.length_b   1.000
_cell.length_c   1.000
_cell.angle_alpha   90.00
_cell.angle_beta   90.00
_cell.angle_gamma   90.00
#
_symmetry.space_group_name_H-M   'P 1'
#
loop_
_entity.id
_entity.type
_entity.pdbx_description
1 polymer ?
#
loop_
_entity_poly.entity_id
_entity_poly.type
_entity_poly.pdbx_seq_one_letter_code
_entity_poly.pdbx_strand_id
1 'polypeptide(L)'
;MKYFVNNSVAENGNGSKENPFKTIQAAADVAVAGDTVVVAPGVYREWVNPKNRGSVGNPVVFVSKQMGKAHITGAEQAKNWEKVDGNVYVARFPNKMFGDYNPYTTLVSGDWFIAMMIAHTGDVFLNGKSMYEVTSLDKVKNPEVYKASWDPDFTVYTWYTEQDEKSDETVIYANFQGKNPNEEDVEISVRKHCFYTEAEGIGYITLSGFTVSKAATQWAPPTAYQEGMIGPHWSKGWIIEDCEVFESKCSGISLGKYKQPNNDNKWLKWKYKDGTQTERDNICQAQIEGWTKENIGSHIVRRCNIHHCGQTGIVGHLGGVFSLIEDNHIHHINNKQNLAGAEIGGIKMHAAIDVVYRRNHIHHCTRGMWLDWQAQGTRVTQNFFHDNCLPFDYNMNDESMIGCAEDLFIEVSHGPTLVDNNIFLSDHAVKLATQGVALVHNIIAGSFTAVGRGVNNGSLTKISPRYTPYHLPHRTEVAGFMTILHGDCKIYNNIFIQQEMRPALVKKMERSMSINNEWDDDNLIVGTVPYDNYPTFEEWDALFEGYCGMGSPASDRYYTELPVWAAGNVYFNGAKPMKKEKDAVVDSKNKIEISYEEKDGKIALKTNLYDFIGGTKCKILKTDDIAMAFEPEQKYENPDGTQIVFDTDILGAKRGENPIPGAFVNASDAQKDLF
;
A
#
# COMPACT_ATOMS: atom_id res chain seq x y z
N MET A 1 -35.21 1.39 -0.23
CA MET A 1 -35.85 1.69 1.10
C MET A 1 -34.81 2.39 1.97
N LYS A 2 -35.21 2.91 3.15
CA LYS A 2 -34.26 3.49 4.12
C LYS A 2 -34.46 2.82 5.46
N TYR A 3 -33.40 2.19 5.97
CA TYR A 3 -33.34 1.56 7.30
C TYR A 3 -32.55 2.44 8.27
N PHE A 4 -32.91 2.40 9.53
CA PHE A 4 -32.24 3.14 10.60
C PHE A 4 -31.67 2.16 11.63
N VAL A 5 -30.45 2.47 12.10
CA VAL A 5 -29.74 1.71 13.13
C VAL A 5 -29.40 2.62 14.30
N ASN A 6 -29.65 2.17 15.52
CA ASN A 6 -29.27 2.88 16.73
C ASN A 6 -29.00 1.89 17.88
N ASN A 7 -27.76 1.77 18.31
CA ASN A 7 -27.36 0.84 19.36
C ASN A 7 -27.84 1.20 20.77
N SER A 8 -28.45 2.38 20.96
CA SER A 8 -29.01 2.78 22.25
C SER A 8 -30.40 2.17 22.54
N VAL A 9 -31.04 1.55 21.54
CA VAL A 9 -32.33 0.86 21.76
C VAL A 9 -32.12 -0.47 22.48
N ALA A 10 -33.13 -0.90 23.24
CA ALA A 10 -33.05 -2.11 24.02
C ALA A 10 -32.93 -3.36 23.17
N GLU A 11 -33.75 -3.44 22.10
CA GLU A 11 -33.87 -4.61 21.21
C GLU A 11 -33.87 -4.17 19.74
N ASN A 12 -33.64 -5.12 18.83
CA ASN A 12 -33.78 -4.87 17.38
C ASN A 12 -35.23 -4.56 17.04
N GLY A 13 -35.45 -3.42 16.40
CA GLY A 13 -36.72 -3.07 15.82
C GLY A 13 -36.93 -3.67 14.40
N ASN A 14 -37.73 -2.98 13.59
CA ASN A 14 -38.01 -3.33 12.20
C ASN A 14 -37.22 -2.44 11.18
N GLY A 15 -36.31 -1.62 11.68
CA GLY A 15 -35.49 -0.72 10.87
C GLY A 15 -36.17 0.58 10.45
N SER A 16 -37.41 0.86 10.89
CA SER A 16 -38.03 2.18 10.68
C SER A 16 -37.35 3.24 11.57
N LYS A 17 -37.57 4.51 11.30
CA LYS A 17 -37.02 5.60 12.08
C LYS A 17 -37.49 5.58 13.55
N GLU A 18 -38.74 5.20 13.75
CA GLU A 18 -39.40 5.09 15.07
C GLU A 18 -39.02 3.80 15.81
N ASN A 19 -38.65 2.75 15.08
CA ASN A 19 -38.27 1.45 15.64
C ASN A 19 -37.02 0.90 14.93
N PRO A 20 -35.84 1.51 15.17
CA PRO A 20 -34.61 1.18 14.46
C PRO A 20 -34.06 -0.18 14.86
N PHE A 21 -33.22 -0.76 13.98
CA PHE A 21 -32.39 -1.89 14.36
C PHE A 21 -31.37 -1.47 15.43
N LYS A 22 -31.01 -2.38 16.32
CA LYS A 22 -29.97 -2.19 17.32
C LYS A 22 -28.56 -2.34 16.75
N THR A 23 -28.41 -3.27 15.81
CA THR A 23 -27.13 -3.64 15.19
C THR A 23 -27.09 -3.28 13.71
N ILE A 24 -25.92 -3.01 13.19
CA ILE A 24 -25.72 -2.78 11.75
C ILE A 24 -25.95 -4.09 10.99
N GLN A 25 -25.54 -5.24 11.58
CA GLN A 25 -25.75 -6.54 10.98
C GLN A 25 -27.24 -6.84 10.72
N ALA A 26 -28.13 -6.51 11.65
CA ALA A 26 -29.56 -6.70 11.43
C ALA A 26 -30.10 -5.94 10.21
N ALA A 27 -29.57 -4.76 9.96
CA ALA A 27 -29.88 -4.01 8.73
C ALA A 27 -29.21 -4.63 7.49
N ALA A 28 -27.96 -5.10 7.62
CA ALA A 28 -27.21 -5.73 6.54
C ALA A 28 -27.84 -7.04 6.05
N ASP A 29 -28.55 -7.75 6.94
CA ASP A 29 -29.24 -8.99 6.60
C ASP A 29 -30.45 -8.76 5.66
N VAL A 30 -31.07 -7.59 5.72
CA VAL A 30 -32.33 -7.29 4.99
C VAL A 30 -32.15 -6.26 3.87
N ALA A 31 -31.14 -5.40 3.94
CA ALA A 31 -30.92 -4.37 2.93
C ALA A 31 -30.58 -4.99 1.56
N VAL A 32 -31.22 -4.48 0.50
CA VAL A 32 -31.04 -4.94 -0.88
C VAL A 32 -30.71 -3.78 -1.81
N ALA A 33 -30.45 -4.07 -3.07
CA ALA A 33 -30.09 -3.06 -4.09
C ALA A 33 -30.99 -1.82 -4.05
N GLY A 34 -30.37 -0.64 -3.93
CA GLY A 34 -31.04 0.66 -3.83
C GLY A 34 -31.46 1.06 -2.41
N ASP A 35 -31.17 0.23 -1.40
CA ASP A 35 -31.47 0.56 -0.01
C ASP A 35 -30.33 1.37 0.65
N THR A 36 -30.71 2.18 1.63
CA THR A 36 -29.78 2.96 2.45
C THR A 36 -29.96 2.62 3.93
N VAL A 37 -28.89 2.23 4.59
CA VAL A 37 -28.80 1.99 6.04
C VAL A 37 -28.18 3.21 6.69
N VAL A 38 -28.94 3.94 7.51
CA VAL A 38 -28.50 5.14 8.23
C VAL A 38 -28.17 4.78 9.67
N VAL A 39 -26.90 4.88 10.04
CA VAL A 39 -26.40 4.45 11.35
C VAL A 39 -26.22 5.65 12.28
N ALA A 40 -26.87 5.65 13.42
CA ALA A 40 -26.74 6.69 14.44
C ALA A 40 -25.34 6.70 15.08
N PRO A 41 -24.90 7.84 15.68
CA PRO A 41 -23.70 7.89 16.49
C PRO A 41 -23.69 6.82 17.58
N GLY A 42 -22.54 6.16 17.77
CA GLY A 42 -22.36 5.11 18.77
C GLY A 42 -21.21 4.17 18.44
N VAL A 43 -20.84 3.32 19.39
CA VAL A 43 -19.83 2.27 19.20
C VAL A 43 -20.52 0.95 18.94
N TYR A 44 -20.29 0.39 17.76
CA TYR A 44 -20.88 -0.87 17.29
C TYR A 44 -19.80 -1.96 17.33
N ARG A 45 -19.89 -2.84 18.33
CA ARG A 45 -18.95 -3.94 18.56
C ARG A 45 -19.43 -5.16 17.82
N GLU A 46 -19.23 -5.15 16.51
CA GLU A 46 -19.73 -6.20 15.62
C GLU A 46 -18.86 -6.37 14.37
N TRP A 47 -18.97 -7.53 13.77
CA TRP A 47 -18.54 -7.76 12.39
C TRP A 47 -19.78 -7.67 11.50
N VAL A 48 -19.82 -6.64 10.69
CA VAL A 48 -20.87 -6.44 9.68
C VAL A 48 -20.48 -7.22 8.43
N ASN A 49 -21.30 -8.23 8.10
CA ASN A 49 -21.14 -9.13 6.96
C ASN A 49 -22.35 -8.99 6.03
N PRO A 50 -22.35 -8.03 5.07
CA PRO A 50 -23.45 -7.83 4.14
C PRO A 50 -23.81 -9.12 3.39
N LYS A 51 -25.11 -9.41 3.27
CA LYS A 51 -25.62 -10.65 2.66
C LYS A 51 -26.12 -10.45 1.24
N ASN A 52 -26.55 -9.24 0.91
CA ASN A 52 -27.16 -8.93 -0.38
C ASN A 52 -26.28 -7.93 -1.16
N ARG A 53 -26.17 -8.17 -2.46
CA ARG A 53 -25.47 -7.27 -3.37
C ARG A 53 -26.34 -6.12 -3.81
N GLY A 54 -25.71 -4.99 -4.11
CA GLY A 54 -26.31 -3.93 -4.91
C GLY A 54 -26.22 -4.23 -6.42
N SER A 55 -26.49 -3.22 -7.21
CA SER A 55 -26.33 -3.27 -8.68
C SER A 55 -25.85 -1.93 -9.20
N VAL A 56 -25.46 -1.87 -10.47
CA VAL A 56 -25.07 -0.64 -11.14
C VAL A 56 -26.15 0.42 -10.99
N GLY A 57 -25.80 1.59 -10.46
CA GLY A 57 -26.76 2.68 -10.21
C GLY A 57 -27.66 2.50 -8.98
N ASN A 58 -27.68 1.31 -8.36
CA ASN A 58 -28.49 1.01 -7.17
C ASN A 58 -27.63 0.26 -6.13
N PRO A 59 -26.61 0.86 -5.53
CA PRO A 59 -25.80 0.24 -4.48
C PRO A 59 -26.64 -0.02 -3.23
N VAL A 60 -26.16 -0.89 -2.35
CA VAL A 60 -26.58 -0.91 -0.95
C VAL A 60 -25.68 0.07 -0.19
N VAL A 61 -26.27 1.10 0.42
CA VAL A 61 -25.51 2.19 1.05
C VAL A 61 -25.59 2.06 2.56
N PHE A 62 -24.44 1.98 3.22
CA PHE A 62 -24.29 2.12 4.66
C PHE A 62 -23.67 3.49 4.93
N VAL A 63 -24.35 4.35 5.67
CA VAL A 63 -23.89 5.70 5.94
C VAL A 63 -24.00 6.05 7.41
N SER A 64 -22.93 6.61 7.98
CA SER A 64 -22.96 7.21 9.30
C SER A 64 -23.82 8.48 9.26
N LYS A 65 -24.81 8.59 10.12
CA LYS A 65 -25.68 9.77 10.22
C LYS A 65 -24.91 11.07 10.48
N GLN A 66 -23.78 10.96 11.17
CA GLN A 66 -22.83 12.04 11.41
C GLN A 66 -21.44 11.50 11.13
N MET A 67 -20.71 12.12 10.22
CA MET A 67 -19.39 11.68 9.79
C MET A 67 -18.48 11.39 10.98
N GLY A 68 -17.84 10.21 11.00
CA GLY A 68 -16.94 9.73 12.03
C GLY A 68 -17.59 9.40 13.38
N LYS A 69 -18.94 9.45 13.51
CA LYS A 69 -19.59 9.22 14.83
C LYS A 69 -20.23 7.83 14.97
N ALA A 70 -20.42 7.10 13.90
CA ALA A 70 -20.73 5.67 13.97
C ALA A 70 -19.41 4.90 13.88
N HIS A 71 -19.02 4.24 14.96
CA HIS A 71 -17.75 3.54 15.10
C HIS A 71 -17.97 2.03 15.11
N ILE A 72 -17.53 1.34 14.08
CA ILE A 72 -17.51 -0.12 14.03
C ILE A 72 -16.16 -0.60 14.55
N THR A 73 -16.15 -1.46 15.57
CA THR A 73 -14.89 -1.95 16.17
C THR A 73 -14.84 -3.45 16.31
N GLY A 74 -13.66 -4.03 16.02
CA GLY A 74 -13.37 -5.43 16.26
C GLY A 74 -13.07 -5.78 17.71
N ALA A 75 -13.02 -4.78 18.60
CA ALA A 75 -12.65 -4.96 19.98
C ALA A 75 -13.86 -5.01 20.94
N GLU A 76 -13.63 -5.61 22.11
CA GLU A 76 -14.53 -5.58 23.27
C GLU A 76 -13.87 -4.87 24.45
N GLN A 77 -14.69 -4.33 25.35
CA GLN A 77 -14.23 -3.76 26.61
C GLN A 77 -13.63 -4.85 27.49
N ALA A 78 -12.42 -4.64 27.97
CA ALA A 78 -11.73 -5.51 28.91
C ALA A 78 -11.83 -4.93 30.32
N LYS A 79 -12.54 -5.60 31.20
CA LYS A 79 -12.78 -5.20 32.60
C LYS A 79 -12.31 -6.29 33.55
N ASN A 80 -12.39 -6.00 34.84
CA ASN A 80 -12.04 -6.91 35.95
C ASN A 80 -10.56 -7.31 35.93
N TRP A 81 -9.71 -6.32 35.72
CA TRP A 81 -8.27 -6.48 35.82
C TRP A 81 -7.86 -6.61 37.29
N GLU A 82 -7.15 -7.69 37.63
CA GLU A 82 -6.60 -7.96 38.94
C GLU A 82 -5.13 -7.61 39.00
N LYS A 83 -4.69 -6.92 40.05
CA LYS A 83 -3.29 -6.55 40.21
C LYS A 83 -2.43 -7.79 40.54
N VAL A 84 -1.39 -8.02 39.82
CA VAL A 84 -0.44 -9.14 40.04
C VAL A 84 0.80 -8.68 40.78
N ASP A 85 1.48 -7.65 40.25
CA ASP A 85 2.75 -7.17 40.78
C ASP A 85 3.09 -5.79 40.18
N GLY A 86 3.53 -4.83 40.98
CA GLY A 86 3.94 -3.51 40.50
C GLY A 86 2.87 -2.84 39.63
N ASN A 87 3.17 -2.67 38.32
CA ASN A 87 2.30 -2.08 37.33
C ASN A 87 1.58 -3.12 36.46
N VAL A 88 1.72 -4.41 36.77
CA VAL A 88 1.19 -5.52 36.00
C VAL A 88 -0.15 -5.97 36.56
N TYR A 89 -1.09 -6.13 35.66
CA TYR A 89 -2.43 -6.65 35.92
C TYR A 89 -2.71 -7.86 35.03
N VAL A 90 -3.66 -8.69 35.45
CA VAL A 90 -4.16 -9.84 34.70
C VAL A 90 -5.67 -9.76 34.53
N ALA A 91 -6.14 -10.14 33.36
CA ALA A 91 -7.56 -10.36 33.09
C ALA A 91 -7.76 -11.74 32.44
N ARG A 92 -8.92 -12.35 32.68
CA ARG A 92 -9.29 -13.69 32.21
C ARG A 92 -10.56 -13.60 31.37
N PHE A 93 -10.53 -14.24 30.22
CA PHE A 93 -11.63 -14.20 29.26
C PHE A 93 -12.01 -15.63 28.86
N PRO A 94 -13.27 -16.04 29.06
CA PRO A 94 -13.72 -17.36 28.64
C PRO A 94 -13.52 -17.55 27.14
N ASN A 95 -12.94 -18.67 26.68
CA ASN A 95 -12.65 -18.91 25.27
C ASN A 95 -13.88 -18.87 24.39
N LYS A 96 -15.05 -19.22 24.90
CA LYS A 96 -16.35 -19.07 24.21
C LYS A 96 -16.65 -17.65 23.73
N MET A 97 -16.01 -16.60 24.33
CA MET A 97 -16.14 -15.20 23.90
C MET A 97 -15.64 -14.99 22.47
N PHE A 98 -14.67 -15.76 22.06
CA PHE A 98 -14.01 -15.64 20.75
C PHE A 98 -14.68 -16.50 19.66
N GLY A 99 -15.64 -17.35 20.01
CA GLY A 99 -16.26 -18.26 19.04
C GLY A 99 -15.24 -19.19 18.39
N ASP A 100 -15.28 -19.30 17.07
CA ASP A 100 -14.38 -20.18 16.29
C ASP A 100 -13.00 -19.52 16.00
N TYR A 101 -12.81 -18.26 16.39
CA TYR A 101 -11.58 -17.52 16.14
C TYR A 101 -11.09 -16.84 17.42
N ASN A 102 -10.08 -17.43 18.06
CA ASN A 102 -9.43 -16.83 19.21
C ASN A 102 -8.15 -16.10 18.75
N PRO A 103 -8.13 -14.75 18.77
CA PRO A 103 -6.98 -13.96 18.34
C PRO A 103 -5.73 -14.17 19.21
N TYR A 104 -5.88 -14.67 20.44
CA TYR A 104 -4.79 -14.89 21.41
C TYR A 104 -4.21 -16.30 21.36
N THR A 105 -4.71 -17.16 20.46
CA THR A 105 -4.13 -18.46 20.10
C THR A 105 -3.76 -18.52 18.62
N THR A 106 -4.20 -17.56 17.83
CA THR A 106 -3.92 -17.48 16.40
C THR A 106 -2.70 -16.60 16.17
N LEU A 107 -1.64 -17.21 15.60
CA LEU A 107 -0.41 -16.48 15.28
C LEU A 107 -0.52 -15.75 13.94
N VAL A 108 0.11 -14.59 13.85
CA VAL A 108 0.37 -13.93 12.57
C VAL A 108 1.34 -14.78 11.78
N SER A 109 0.97 -15.16 10.55
CA SER A 109 1.78 -16.01 9.68
C SER A 109 1.39 -15.86 8.21
N GLY A 110 2.30 -16.19 7.31
CA GLY A 110 2.07 -16.19 5.87
C GLY A 110 3.37 -16.06 5.09
N ASP A 111 3.30 -16.18 3.77
CA ASP A 111 4.48 -16.02 2.92
C ASP A 111 5.04 -14.59 3.06
N TRP A 112 6.36 -14.49 2.98
CA TRP A 112 7.14 -13.26 3.15
C TRP A 112 6.94 -12.54 4.49
N PHE A 113 6.27 -13.17 5.45
CA PHE A 113 6.30 -12.71 6.83
C PHE A 113 7.59 -13.20 7.50
N ILE A 114 8.34 -12.26 8.08
CA ILE A 114 9.54 -12.54 8.83
C ILE A 114 9.21 -12.35 10.30
N ALA A 115 9.06 -13.46 11.02
CA ALA A 115 8.74 -13.41 12.43
C ALA A 115 9.96 -13.02 13.26
N MET A 116 10.07 -11.76 13.63
CA MET A 116 11.08 -11.29 14.59
C MET A 116 10.80 -11.79 16.00
N MET A 117 9.52 -12.04 16.28
CA MET A 117 9.01 -12.59 17.53
C MET A 117 7.70 -13.31 17.27
N ILE A 118 7.23 -14.09 18.21
CA ILE A 118 5.86 -14.61 18.18
C ILE A 118 4.91 -13.42 18.30
N ALA A 119 4.01 -13.28 17.36
CA ALA A 119 2.95 -12.27 17.37
C ALA A 119 1.59 -12.92 17.14
N HIS A 120 0.67 -12.69 18.05
CA HIS A 120 -0.73 -13.10 17.91
C HIS A 120 -1.51 -12.10 17.05
N THR A 121 -2.61 -12.53 16.44
CA THR A 121 -3.50 -11.62 15.71
C THR A 121 -4.29 -10.70 16.65
N GLY A 122 -4.39 -11.04 17.93
CA GLY A 122 -4.96 -10.21 18.97
C GLY A 122 -4.11 -8.99 19.32
N ASP A 123 -4.76 -8.02 19.93
CA ASP A 123 -4.09 -6.84 20.51
C ASP A 123 -4.82 -6.35 21.76
N VAL A 124 -4.12 -5.62 22.62
CA VAL A 124 -4.66 -4.93 23.79
C VAL A 124 -4.52 -3.43 23.57
N PHE A 125 -5.59 -2.70 23.83
CA PHE A 125 -5.62 -1.24 23.63
C PHE A 125 -5.83 -0.52 24.96
N LEU A 126 -5.05 0.52 25.17
CA LEU A 126 -5.20 1.44 26.29
C LEU A 126 -5.56 2.83 25.75
N ASN A 127 -6.75 3.33 26.13
CA ASN A 127 -7.25 4.63 25.68
C ASN A 127 -7.19 4.81 24.14
N GLY A 128 -7.58 3.77 23.42
CA GLY A 128 -7.63 3.75 21.96
C GLY A 128 -6.33 3.36 21.26
N LYS A 129 -5.20 3.23 21.97
CA LYS A 129 -3.88 2.97 21.42
C LYS A 129 -3.42 1.54 21.68
N SER A 130 -2.93 0.85 20.67
CA SER A 130 -2.45 -0.53 20.75
C SER A 130 -1.17 -0.64 21.58
N MET A 131 -1.16 -1.51 22.57
CA MET A 131 -0.01 -1.85 23.40
C MET A 131 0.92 -2.84 22.69
N TYR A 132 2.09 -3.12 23.25
CA TYR A 132 3.13 -3.96 22.62
C TYR A 132 3.11 -5.38 23.18
N GLU A 133 2.94 -6.36 22.32
CA GLU A 133 3.05 -7.76 22.68
C GLU A 133 4.50 -8.12 23.00
N VAL A 134 4.70 -8.93 24.07
CA VAL A 134 5.98 -9.51 24.44
C VAL A 134 5.84 -11.01 24.64
N THR A 135 6.97 -11.73 24.66
CA THR A 135 6.99 -13.19 24.60
C THR A 135 6.94 -13.91 25.96
N SER A 136 6.87 -13.16 27.06
CA SER A 136 6.82 -13.76 28.40
C SER A 136 6.30 -12.77 29.43
N LEU A 137 5.78 -13.31 30.53
CA LEU A 137 5.36 -12.52 31.69
C LEU A 137 6.52 -11.73 32.33
N ASP A 138 7.75 -12.26 32.28
CA ASP A 138 8.92 -11.55 32.79
C ASP A 138 9.17 -10.25 32.00
N LYS A 139 9.01 -10.28 30.67
CA LYS A 139 9.10 -9.08 29.83
C LYS A 139 7.95 -8.09 30.06
N VAL A 140 6.78 -8.55 30.50
CA VAL A 140 5.70 -7.64 30.94
C VAL A 140 6.08 -6.94 32.23
N LYS A 141 6.70 -7.66 33.17
CA LYS A 141 7.15 -7.09 34.45
C LYS A 141 8.31 -6.11 34.30
N ASN A 142 9.20 -6.40 33.38
CA ASN A 142 10.44 -5.67 33.11
C ASN A 142 10.49 -5.19 31.66
N PRO A 143 9.59 -4.26 31.23
CA PRO A 143 9.53 -3.83 29.86
C PRO A 143 10.74 -2.96 29.49
N GLU A 144 11.29 -3.20 28.31
CA GLU A 144 12.36 -2.39 27.72
C GLU A 144 11.81 -1.48 26.63
N VAL A 145 12.40 -0.29 26.48
CA VAL A 145 12.04 0.63 25.40
C VAL A 145 12.46 0.05 24.05
N TYR A 146 11.51 -0.12 23.15
CA TYR A 146 11.76 -0.56 21.78
C TYR A 146 11.93 0.66 20.85
N LYS A 147 13.17 1.03 20.59
CA LYS A 147 13.53 2.25 19.86
C LYS A 147 13.16 2.23 18.37
N ALA A 148 12.88 1.05 17.81
CA ALA A 148 12.53 0.92 16.41
C ALA A 148 11.07 1.29 16.09
N SER A 149 10.24 1.57 17.09
CA SER A 149 8.87 2.08 16.91
C SER A 149 8.86 3.58 16.62
N TRP A 150 7.83 4.06 15.91
CA TRP A 150 7.53 5.48 15.76
C TRP A 150 7.14 6.17 17.08
N ASP A 151 6.78 5.39 18.10
CA ASP A 151 6.43 5.88 19.42
C ASP A 151 7.15 5.08 20.52
N PRO A 152 8.47 5.28 20.66
CA PRO A 152 9.29 4.48 21.56
C PRO A 152 8.88 4.58 23.02
N ASP A 153 8.38 5.73 23.49
CA ASP A 153 7.98 5.93 24.88
C ASP A 153 6.75 5.10 25.28
N PHE A 154 5.89 4.76 24.31
CA PHE A 154 4.72 3.93 24.57
C PHE A 154 5.03 2.42 24.54
N THR A 155 6.18 2.03 24.07
CA THR A 155 6.56 0.60 23.91
C THR A 155 6.69 -0.17 25.23
N VAL A 156 6.80 0.55 26.36
CA VAL A 156 6.82 -0.03 27.71
C VAL A 156 5.43 -0.46 28.22
N TYR A 157 4.37 -0.05 27.54
CA TYR A 157 3.02 -0.58 27.75
C TYR A 157 2.92 -1.92 27.02
N THR A 158 3.21 -2.99 27.75
CA THR A 158 3.39 -4.34 27.17
C THR A 158 2.29 -5.28 27.63
N TRP A 159 2.04 -6.31 26.82
CA TRP A 159 1.13 -7.39 27.18
C TRP A 159 1.66 -8.76 26.72
N TYR A 160 1.18 -9.81 27.38
CA TYR A 160 1.48 -11.21 27.11
C TYR A 160 0.23 -12.05 27.35
N THR A 161 0.06 -13.12 26.61
CA THR A 161 -1.08 -14.04 26.73
C THR A 161 -0.66 -15.49 26.92
N GLU A 162 -1.48 -16.23 27.63
CA GLU A 162 -1.40 -17.68 27.74
C GLU A 162 -2.79 -18.30 27.85
N GLN A 163 -2.91 -19.61 27.69
CA GLN A 163 -4.15 -20.34 27.83
C GLN A 163 -4.20 -21.08 29.15
N ASP A 164 -5.28 -20.94 29.90
CA ASP A 164 -5.58 -21.80 31.04
C ASP A 164 -6.53 -22.92 30.58
N GLU A 165 -5.96 -24.08 30.24
CA GLU A 165 -6.74 -25.23 29.75
C GLU A 165 -7.72 -25.78 30.79
N LYS A 166 -7.50 -25.55 32.10
CA LYS A 166 -8.35 -26.06 33.16
C LYS A 166 -9.64 -25.29 33.30
N SER A 167 -9.57 -23.97 33.11
CA SER A 167 -10.72 -23.09 33.19
C SER A 167 -11.30 -22.75 31.82
N ASP A 168 -10.65 -23.18 30.72
CA ASP A 168 -10.97 -22.82 29.33
C ASP A 168 -11.02 -21.30 29.12
N GLU A 169 -9.91 -20.65 29.53
CA GLU A 169 -9.77 -19.19 29.49
C GLU A 169 -8.50 -18.76 28.80
N THR A 170 -8.61 -17.66 28.07
CA THR A 170 -7.51 -16.81 27.63
C THR A 170 -7.12 -15.88 28.77
N VAL A 171 -5.86 -15.93 29.19
CA VAL A 171 -5.29 -15.10 30.26
C VAL A 171 -4.41 -14.04 29.64
N ILE A 172 -4.66 -12.77 29.94
CA ILE A 172 -3.86 -11.66 29.42
C ILE A 172 -3.23 -10.91 30.60
N TYR A 173 -1.92 -10.81 30.58
CA TYR A 173 -1.14 -9.98 31.50
C TYR A 173 -0.74 -8.69 30.76
N ALA A 174 -0.88 -7.54 31.41
CA ALA A 174 -0.50 -6.26 30.82
C ALA A 174 0.11 -5.30 31.84
N ASN A 175 1.09 -4.53 31.37
CA ASN A 175 1.76 -3.50 32.19
C ASN A 175 1.19 -2.12 31.79
N PHE A 176 0.49 -1.49 32.73
CA PHE A 176 -0.19 -0.23 32.52
C PHE A 176 0.59 1.01 33.03
N GLN A 177 1.88 0.84 33.37
CA GLN A 177 2.78 1.93 33.76
C GLN A 177 2.21 2.86 34.84
N GLY A 178 1.60 2.27 35.86
CA GLY A 178 1.03 3.00 37.01
C GLY A 178 -0.43 3.41 36.86
N LYS A 179 -1.04 3.22 35.71
CA LYS A 179 -2.48 3.43 35.50
C LYS A 179 -3.29 2.26 36.08
N ASN A 180 -4.50 2.54 36.54
CA ASN A 180 -5.46 1.50 36.93
C ASN A 180 -6.33 1.12 35.73
N PRO A 181 -6.17 -0.08 35.13
CA PRO A 181 -6.93 -0.46 33.92
C PRO A 181 -8.45 -0.52 34.12
N ASN A 182 -8.93 -0.62 35.37
CA ASN A 182 -10.36 -0.61 35.65
C ASN A 182 -10.99 0.79 35.60
N GLU A 183 -10.16 1.83 35.64
CA GLU A 183 -10.54 3.24 35.52
C GLU A 183 -10.27 3.82 34.13
N GLU A 184 -9.50 3.10 33.31
CA GLU A 184 -9.14 3.48 31.95
C GLU A 184 -10.05 2.80 30.92
N ASP A 185 -9.97 3.27 29.64
CA ASP A 185 -10.59 2.60 28.52
C ASP A 185 -9.64 1.51 27.99
N VAL A 186 -9.85 0.27 28.46
CA VAL A 186 -9.07 -0.89 28.02
C VAL A 186 -9.93 -1.79 27.17
N GLU A 187 -9.43 -2.12 25.98
CA GLU A 187 -10.12 -2.99 25.02
C GLU A 187 -9.19 -4.11 24.55
N ILE A 188 -9.79 -5.19 24.06
CA ILE A 188 -9.08 -6.33 23.43
C ILE A 188 -9.71 -6.65 22.09
N SER A 189 -8.91 -6.98 21.08
CA SER A 189 -9.41 -7.47 19.79
C SER A 189 -10.13 -8.81 19.95
N VAL A 190 -11.30 -8.93 19.35
CA VAL A 190 -12.11 -10.17 19.42
C VAL A 190 -12.50 -10.64 18.02
N ARG A 191 -12.65 -9.72 17.07
CA ARG A 191 -13.16 -10.00 15.73
C ARG A 191 -12.08 -9.85 14.68
N LYS A 192 -12.09 -10.76 13.73
CA LYS A 192 -11.19 -10.77 12.60
C LYS A 192 -11.45 -9.60 11.62
N HIS A 193 -12.70 -9.17 11.51
CA HIS A 193 -13.17 -8.14 10.60
C HIS A 193 -14.10 -7.15 11.32
N CYS A 194 -14.30 -5.98 10.69
CA CYS A 194 -15.31 -5.00 11.09
C CYS A 194 -16.41 -4.86 10.04
N PHE A 195 -16.06 -4.66 8.75
CA PHE A 195 -17.03 -4.57 7.65
C PHE A 195 -16.49 -5.34 6.44
N TYR A 196 -16.85 -6.60 6.35
CA TYR A 196 -16.27 -7.53 5.38
C TYR A 196 -17.27 -8.61 4.96
N THR A 197 -17.36 -8.92 3.66
CA THR A 197 -18.26 -9.97 3.21
C THR A 197 -17.55 -11.33 3.17
N GLU A 198 -18.17 -12.33 3.78
CA GLU A 198 -17.69 -13.71 3.75
C GLU A 198 -18.00 -14.40 2.44
N ALA A 199 -19.11 -14.02 1.81
CA ALA A 199 -19.54 -14.54 0.51
C ALA A 199 -18.90 -13.74 -0.64
N GLU A 200 -18.52 -14.45 -1.69
CA GLU A 200 -18.09 -13.86 -2.95
C GLU A 200 -19.28 -13.26 -3.72
N GLY A 201 -19.01 -12.28 -4.59
CA GLY A 201 -20.00 -11.66 -5.45
C GLY A 201 -20.91 -10.62 -4.78
N ILE A 202 -20.70 -10.29 -3.50
CA ILE A 202 -21.47 -9.23 -2.81
C ILE A 202 -20.90 -7.86 -3.19
N GLY A 203 -21.20 -7.42 -4.41
CA GLY A 203 -20.72 -6.19 -5.00
C GLY A 203 -21.68 -5.00 -4.81
N TYR A 204 -21.22 -3.83 -5.26
CA TYR A 204 -21.96 -2.56 -5.25
C TYR A 204 -22.48 -2.18 -3.86
N ILE A 205 -21.56 -2.21 -2.89
CA ILE A 205 -21.76 -1.73 -1.52
C ILE A 205 -21.06 -0.37 -1.38
N THR A 206 -21.71 0.56 -0.71
CA THR A 206 -21.09 1.84 -0.29
C THR A 206 -21.01 1.88 1.23
N LEU A 207 -19.82 2.11 1.75
CA LEU A 207 -19.54 2.38 3.17
C LEU A 207 -19.05 3.82 3.29
N SER A 208 -19.81 4.70 3.96
CA SER A 208 -19.55 6.13 3.97
C SER A 208 -19.61 6.75 5.38
N GLY A 209 -18.56 7.46 5.77
CA GLY A 209 -18.51 8.29 6.96
C GLY A 209 -18.34 7.57 8.30
N PHE A 210 -17.84 6.35 8.30
CA PHE A 210 -17.63 5.55 9.53
C PHE A 210 -16.22 5.71 10.09
N THR A 211 -16.09 5.54 11.41
CA THR A 211 -14.85 5.15 12.06
C THR A 211 -14.82 3.62 12.15
N VAL A 212 -13.71 2.99 11.76
CA VAL A 212 -13.55 1.53 11.76
C VAL A 212 -12.20 1.15 12.32
N SER A 213 -12.15 0.27 13.35
CA SER A 213 -10.87 0.00 14.03
C SER A 213 -10.78 -1.34 14.75
N LYS A 214 -9.55 -1.70 15.12
CA LYS A 214 -9.20 -2.72 16.13
C LYS A 214 -9.59 -4.14 15.76
N ALA A 215 -9.45 -4.51 14.48
CA ALA A 215 -9.67 -5.87 14.04
C ALA A 215 -8.41 -6.74 14.17
N ALA A 216 -8.61 -8.00 14.54
CA ALA A 216 -7.56 -9.03 14.64
C ALA A 216 -7.30 -9.70 13.27
N THR A 217 -6.89 -8.92 12.29
CA THR A 217 -6.65 -9.41 10.92
C THR A 217 -5.39 -10.26 10.82
N GLN A 218 -5.36 -11.16 9.85
CA GLN A 218 -4.19 -11.97 9.53
C GLN A 218 -3.28 -11.28 8.53
N TRP A 219 -2.00 -11.71 8.46
CA TRP A 219 -1.06 -11.34 7.41
C TRP A 219 -1.64 -11.65 6.02
N ALA A 220 -1.50 -10.72 5.09
CA ALA A 220 -2.19 -10.76 3.80
C ALA A 220 -1.21 -10.77 2.61
N PRO A 221 -0.44 -11.88 2.39
CA PRO A 221 0.39 -12.02 1.20
C PRO A 221 -0.46 -12.35 -0.03
N PRO A 222 0.06 -12.19 -1.25
CA PRO A 222 -0.68 -12.49 -2.49
C PRO A 222 -0.98 -13.99 -2.66
N THR A 223 -0.23 -14.86 -1.98
CA THR A 223 -0.43 -16.31 -2.01
C THR A 223 -1.57 -16.79 -1.11
N ALA A 224 -2.04 -15.94 -0.20
CA ALA A 224 -3.12 -16.27 0.73
C ALA A 224 -4.46 -15.67 0.27
N TYR A 225 -5.53 -16.13 0.92
CA TYR A 225 -6.78 -15.42 0.97
C TYR A 225 -6.59 -14.10 1.70
N GLN A 226 -6.57 -12.99 0.96
CA GLN A 226 -6.26 -11.66 1.51
C GLN A 226 -7.47 -11.08 2.22
N GLU A 227 -7.43 -11.11 3.54
CA GLU A 227 -8.46 -10.51 4.39
C GLU A 227 -7.99 -9.14 4.91
N GLY A 228 -8.94 -8.26 5.19
CA GLY A 228 -8.70 -6.98 5.82
C GLY A 228 -9.77 -6.66 6.86
N MET A 229 -9.60 -5.57 7.58
CA MET A 229 -10.62 -5.08 8.51
C MET A 229 -11.89 -4.66 7.76
N ILE A 230 -11.72 -4.05 6.59
CA ILE A 230 -12.77 -3.73 5.61
C ILE A 230 -12.42 -4.41 4.30
N GLY A 231 -13.41 -4.93 3.57
CA GLY A 231 -13.13 -5.41 2.23
C GLY A 231 -14.29 -6.03 1.46
N PRO A 232 -14.23 -5.88 0.11
CA PRO A 232 -15.20 -6.41 -0.83
C PRO A 232 -15.08 -7.91 -1.09
N HIS A 233 -14.05 -8.57 -0.55
CA HIS A 233 -13.71 -9.94 -0.85
C HIS A 233 -13.50 -10.13 -2.38
N TRP A 234 -14.24 -11.03 -3.04
CA TRP A 234 -14.19 -11.30 -4.48
C TRP A 234 -15.45 -10.77 -5.13
N SER A 235 -15.48 -9.47 -5.45
CA SER A 235 -16.66 -8.80 -5.98
C SER A 235 -16.31 -7.55 -6.78
N LYS A 236 -17.32 -6.76 -7.12
CA LYS A 236 -17.19 -5.55 -7.94
C LYS A 236 -17.86 -4.34 -7.34
N GLY A 237 -17.25 -3.17 -7.57
CA GLY A 237 -17.92 -1.88 -7.45
C GLY A 237 -18.23 -1.41 -6.03
N TRP A 238 -17.39 -1.75 -5.04
CA TRP A 238 -17.50 -1.16 -3.72
C TRP A 238 -17.00 0.28 -3.71
N ILE A 239 -17.65 1.11 -2.88
CA ILE A 239 -17.20 2.47 -2.57
C ILE A 239 -16.97 2.56 -1.07
N ILE A 240 -15.74 2.88 -0.67
CA ILE A 240 -15.34 3.14 0.72
C ILE A 240 -14.90 4.59 0.76
N GLU A 241 -15.65 5.44 1.46
CA GLU A 241 -15.42 6.87 1.42
C GLU A 241 -15.64 7.56 2.75
N ASP A 242 -14.92 8.67 2.96
CA ASP A 242 -15.08 9.53 4.13
C ASP A 242 -14.92 8.77 5.46
N CYS A 243 -14.14 7.69 5.48
CA CYS A 243 -13.95 6.82 6.64
C CYS A 243 -12.62 7.09 7.33
N GLU A 244 -12.61 6.90 8.66
CA GLU A 244 -11.38 6.76 9.44
C GLU A 244 -11.13 5.28 9.72
N VAL A 245 -9.95 4.76 9.33
CA VAL A 245 -9.61 3.32 9.37
C VAL A 245 -8.28 3.13 10.08
N PHE A 246 -8.27 2.49 11.26
CA PHE A 246 -7.04 2.41 12.03
C PHE A 246 -6.98 1.20 12.98
N GLU A 247 -5.77 0.93 13.49
CA GLU A 247 -5.48 -0.13 14.46
C GLU A 247 -5.97 -1.52 14.01
N SER A 248 -5.83 -1.83 12.72
CA SER A 248 -5.91 -3.22 12.25
C SER A 248 -4.61 -3.95 12.58
N LYS A 249 -4.67 -5.19 13.07
CA LYS A 249 -3.45 -5.96 13.35
C LYS A 249 -2.53 -6.06 12.15
N CYS A 250 -3.09 -6.36 10.98
CA CYS A 250 -2.37 -6.39 9.71
C CYS A 250 -2.94 -5.33 8.75
N SER A 251 -3.91 -5.67 7.92
CA SER A 251 -4.36 -4.78 6.84
C SER A 251 -5.64 -4.02 7.20
N GLY A 252 -5.67 -2.72 6.90
CA GLY A 252 -6.85 -1.87 7.09
C GLY A 252 -7.95 -2.20 6.08
N ILE A 253 -7.71 -1.93 4.80
CA ILE A 253 -8.62 -2.21 3.69
C ILE A 253 -7.99 -3.27 2.79
N SER A 254 -8.71 -4.35 2.49
CA SER A 254 -8.34 -5.32 1.45
C SER A 254 -9.27 -5.19 0.27
N LEU A 255 -8.73 -5.03 -0.94
CA LEU A 255 -9.53 -5.00 -2.19
C LEU A 255 -9.86 -6.40 -2.72
N GLY A 256 -9.42 -7.42 -2.00
CA GLY A 256 -9.89 -8.77 -2.14
C GLY A 256 -9.12 -9.68 -3.08
N LYS A 257 -9.47 -10.94 -2.95
CA LYS A 257 -9.02 -12.07 -3.75
C LYS A 257 -10.13 -13.13 -3.69
N TYR A 258 -10.15 -14.08 -4.62
CA TYR A 258 -11.06 -15.23 -4.54
C TYR A 258 -10.78 -16.09 -3.29
N LYS A 259 -11.79 -16.80 -2.81
CA LYS A 259 -11.67 -17.60 -1.58
C LYS A 259 -10.62 -18.70 -1.74
N GLN A 260 -9.67 -18.69 -0.83
CA GLN A 260 -8.55 -19.62 -0.82
C GLN A 260 -8.29 -20.09 0.62
N PRO A 261 -9.09 -21.06 1.11
CA PRO A 261 -8.92 -21.58 2.48
C PRO A 261 -7.52 -22.14 2.69
N ASN A 262 -6.90 -21.85 3.81
CA ASN A 262 -5.61 -22.40 4.23
C ASN A 262 -4.46 -22.19 3.22
N ASN A 263 -4.45 -21.09 2.47
CA ASN A 263 -3.52 -20.90 1.36
C ASN A 263 -3.54 -22.03 0.33
N ASP A 264 -4.62 -22.74 0.23
CA ASP A 264 -4.74 -23.89 -0.63
C ASP A 264 -5.49 -23.55 -1.90
N ASN A 265 -4.88 -23.75 -3.04
CA ASN A 265 -5.52 -23.74 -4.35
C ASN A 265 -5.25 -25.08 -5.05
N LYS A 266 -5.95 -25.30 -6.15
CA LYS A 266 -5.90 -26.57 -6.89
C LYS A 266 -4.49 -27.05 -7.23
N TRP A 267 -3.57 -26.13 -7.48
CA TRP A 267 -2.19 -26.44 -7.87
C TRP A 267 -1.16 -26.18 -6.76
N LEU A 268 -1.58 -25.65 -5.63
CA LEU A 268 -0.68 -25.30 -4.54
C LEU A 268 0.04 -26.53 -4.02
N LYS A 269 1.34 -26.49 -4.08
CA LYS A 269 2.27 -27.47 -3.53
C LYS A 269 3.29 -26.76 -2.65
N TRP A 270 2.80 -25.97 -1.69
CA TRP A 270 3.59 -25.05 -0.88
C TRP A 270 4.86 -25.67 -0.28
N LYS A 271 4.89 -26.97 -0.04
CA LYS A 271 6.08 -27.70 0.38
C LYS A 271 7.16 -27.77 -0.72
N TYR A 272 6.77 -27.70 -1.98
CA TYR A 272 7.62 -27.93 -3.14
C TYR A 272 7.70 -26.74 -4.09
N LYS A 273 6.94 -25.70 -3.84
CA LYS A 273 6.93 -24.44 -4.58
C LYS A 273 7.18 -23.28 -3.63
N ASP A 274 8.00 -22.33 -4.05
CA ASP A 274 8.17 -21.07 -3.32
C ASP A 274 6.98 -20.11 -3.54
N GLY A 275 6.96 -19.00 -2.79
CA GLY A 275 5.90 -18.01 -2.88
C GLY A 275 5.74 -17.42 -4.28
N THR A 276 6.83 -17.24 -5.02
CA THR A 276 6.79 -16.64 -6.37
C THR A 276 6.18 -17.59 -7.40
N GLN A 277 6.40 -18.89 -7.27
CA GLN A 277 5.74 -19.90 -8.09
C GLN A 277 4.25 -19.99 -7.75
N THR A 278 3.93 -19.94 -6.46
CA THR A 278 2.55 -19.94 -5.98
C THR A 278 1.78 -18.71 -6.47
N GLU A 279 2.41 -17.55 -6.51
CA GLU A 279 1.82 -16.33 -7.05
C GLU A 279 1.38 -16.51 -8.51
N ARG A 280 2.22 -17.08 -9.37
CA ARG A 280 1.85 -17.36 -10.76
C ARG A 280 0.72 -18.38 -10.88
N ASP A 281 0.70 -19.39 -10.03
CA ASP A 281 -0.41 -20.34 -9.98
C ASP A 281 -1.73 -19.64 -9.60
N ASN A 282 -1.68 -18.67 -8.68
CA ASN A 282 -2.86 -17.88 -8.29
C ASN A 282 -3.45 -17.09 -9.45
N ILE A 283 -2.61 -16.51 -10.33
CA ILE A 283 -3.07 -15.80 -11.52
C ILE A 283 -3.82 -16.75 -12.47
N CYS A 284 -3.26 -17.93 -12.71
CA CYS A 284 -3.90 -18.95 -13.55
C CYS A 284 -5.22 -19.43 -12.93
N GLN A 285 -5.27 -19.62 -11.63
CA GLN A 285 -6.50 -19.98 -10.92
C GLN A 285 -7.54 -18.86 -11.03
N ALA A 286 -7.16 -17.61 -10.92
CA ALA A 286 -8.08 -16.47 -11.01
C ALA A 286 -8.86 -16.44 -12.34
N GLN A 287 -8.22 -16.86 -13.46
CA GLN A 287 -8.90 -16.98 -14.77
C GLN A 287 -10.09 -17.96 -14.68
N ILE A 288 -9.97 -19.00 -13.86
CA ILE A 288 -11.03 -20.00 -13.65
C ILE A 288 -12.11 -19.46 -12.68
N GLU A 289 -11.69 -18.67 -11.70
CA GLU A 289 -12.57 -18.02 -10.70
C GLU A 289 -13.30 -16.78 -11.25
N GLY A 290 -13.31 -16.60 -12.56
CA GLY A 290 -14.07 -15.55 -13.23
C GLY A 290 -13.46 -14.15 -13.08
N TRP A 291 -12.15 -14.05 -13.04
CA TRP A 291 -11.42 -12.79 -12.98
C TRP A 291 -11.55 -12.01 -14.29
N THR A 292 -12.61 -11.24 -14.41
CA THR A 292 -12.90 -10.40 -15.59
C THR A 292 -13.34 -9.01 -15.17
N LYS A 293 -13.23 -8.05 -16.08
CA LYS A 293 -13.65 -6.65 -15.88
C LYS A 293 -15.14 -6.52 -15.54
N GLU A 294 -15.96 -7.46 -16.00
CA GLU A 294 -17.41 -7.49 -15.75
C GLU A 294 -17.74 -7.93 -14.33
N ASN A 295 -16.93 -8.78 -13.75
CA ASN A 295 -17.24 -9.46 -12.49
C ASN A 295 -16.52 -8.87 -11.28
N ILE A 296 -15.25 -8.42 -11.42
CA ILE A 296 -14.35 -8.14 -10.31
C ILE A 296 -13.76 -6.74 -10.43
N GLY A 297 -13.45 -6.13 -9.28
CA GLY A 297 -12.72 -4.88 -9.20
C GLY A 297 -13.59 -3.63 -9.33
N SER A 298 -13.05 -2.58 -9.91
CA SER A 298 -13.71 -1.27 -10.07
C SER A 298 -14.17 -0.68 -8.72
N HIS A 299 -13.36 -0.88 -7.67
CA HIS A 299 -13.61 -0.31 -6.36
C HIS A 299 -13.17 1.15 -6.29
N ILE A 300 -13.78 1.92 -5.42
CA ILE A 300 -13.38 3.29 -5.12
C ILE A 300 -13.07 3.39 -3.63
N VAL A 301 -11.85 3.81 -3.31
CA VAL A 301 -11.46 4.18 -1.94
C VAL A 301 -11.06 5.63 -1.96
N ARG A 302 -11.81 6.49 -1.27
CA ARG A 302 -11.56 7.92 -1.35
C ARG A 302 -11.88 8.70 -0.07
N ARG A 303 -11.13 9.77 0.14
CA ARG A 303 -11.28 10.70 1.28
C ARG A 303 -11.29 9.97 2.63
N CYS A 304 -10.49 8.90 2.71
CA CYS A 304 -10.32 8.14 3.93
C CYS A 304 -9.04 8.56 4.65
N ASN A 305 -9.09 8.58 5.98
CA ASN A 305 -7.91 8.67 6.84
C ASN A 305 -7.56 7.25 7.30
N ILE A 306 -6.41 6.71 6.84
CA ILE A 306 -6.02 5.32 7.06
C ILE A 306 -4.67 5.31 7.77
N HIS A 307 -4.62 4.76 9.01
CA HIS A 307 -3.41 4.86 9.80
C HIS A 307 -3.26 3.75 10.84
N HIS A 308 -2.04 3.62 11.38
CA HIS A 308 -1.71 2.70 12.48
C HIS A 308 -2.15 1.24 12.23
N CYS A 309 -2.09 0.79 10.98
CA CYS A 309 -2.28 -0.63 10.64
C CYS A 309 -0.91 -1.34 10.64
N GLY A 310 -0.86 -2.57 11.15
CA GLY A 310 0.42 -3.26 11.40
C GLY A 310 1.14 -3.73 10.14
N GLN A 311 0.42 -3.93 9.02
CA GLN A 311 0.99 -4.39 7.75
C GLN A 311 0.75 -3.38 6.63
N THR A 312 -0.49 -3.14 6.23
CA THR A 312 -0.83 -2.25 5.13
C THR A 312 -2.01 -1.34 5.46
N GLY A 313 -2.02 -0.13 4.89
CA GLY A 313 -3.23 0.70 4.88
C GLY A 313 -4.26 0.11 3.92
N ILE A 314 -3.85 -0.08 2.66
CA ILE A 314 -4.65 -0.73 1.61
C ILE A 314 -3.82 -1.86 1.01
N VAL A 315 -4.40 -3.07 0.94
CA VAL A 315 -3.82 -4.22 0.25
C VAL A 315 -4.75 -4.68 -0.86
N GLY A 316 -4.19 -5.19 -1.94
CA GLY A 316 -4.97 -5.81 -3.01
C GLY A 316 -4.15 -6.82 -3.80
N HIS A 317 -4.85 -7.87 -4.23
CA HIS A 317 -4.33 -8.84 -5.17
C HIS A 317 -5.50 -9.35 -6.00
N LEU A 318 -5.42 -9.23 -7.32
CA LEU A 318 -6.45 -9.63 -8.28
C LEU A 318 -7.78 -8.86 -8.15
N GLY A 319 -8.35 -8.74 -6.94
CA GLY A 319 -9.60 -8.03 -6.69
C GLY A 319 -9.51 -6.52 -6.83
N GLY A 320 -8.30 -5.94 -6.74
CA GLY A 320 -8.06 -4.50 -6.85
C GLY A 320 -8.10 -3.92 -8.27
N VAL A 321 -8.22 -4.73 -9.31
CA VAL A 321 -8.19 -4.29 -10.72
C VAL A 321 -9.24 -3.23 -11.04
N PHE A 322 -8.94 -2.33 -11.96
CA PHE A 322 -9.84 -1.28 -12.46
C PHE A 322 -10.33 -0.29 -11.37
N SER A 323 -9.63 -0.20 -10.25
CA SER A 323 -10.05 0.59 -9.09
C SER A 323 -9.50 2.01 -9.12
N LEU A 324 -10.17 2.90 -8.38
CA LEU A 324 -9.76 4.27 -8.14
C LEU A 324 -9.48 4.48 -6.65
N ILE A 325 -8.25 4.85 -6.34
CA ILE A 325 -7.80 5.15 -4.97
C ILE A 325 -7.37 6.60 -4.94
N GLU A 326 -8.19 7.47 -4.36
CA GLU A 326 -7.99 8.92 -4.49
C GLU A 326 -8.31 9.71 -3.23
N ASP A 327 -7.63 10.85 -3.07
CA ASP A 327 -7.88 11.81 -2.00
C ASP A 327 -7.78 11.19 -0.59
N ASN A 328 -6.96 10.14 -0.40
CA ASN A 328 -6.79 9.51 0.90
C ASN A 328 -5.58 10.08 1.63
N HIS A 329 -5.67 10.13 2.94
CA HIS A 329 -4.57 10.38 3.86
C HIS A 329 -4.14 9.03 4.47
N ILE A 330 -2.93 8.56 4.15
CA ILE A 330 -2.42 7.24 4.58
C ILE A 330 -1.12 7.46 5.33
N HIS A 331 -1.09 7.08 6.61
CA HIS A 331 0.10 7.38 7.43
C HIS A 331 0.32 6.40 8.58
N HIS A 332 1.53 6.37 9.10
CA HIS A 332 1.93 5.54 10.24
C HIS A 332 1.58 4.05 10.04
N ILE A 333 1.77 3.55 8.83
CA ILE A 333 1.58 2.13 8.54
C ILE A 333 2.83 1.35 8.95
N ASN A 334 2.61 0.24 9.67
CA ASN A 334 3.64 -0.55 10.36
C ASN A 334 4.41 0.27 11.42
N ASN A 335 3.69 1.17 12.08
CA ASN A 335 4.23 2.12 13.06
C ASN A 335 4.92 1.45 14.26
N LYS A 336 4.44 0.28 14.70
CA LYS A 336 4.98 -0.46 15.84
C LYS A 336 6.28 -1.20 15.52
N GLN A 337 6.56 -1.49 14.25
CA GLN A 337 7.73 -2.27 13.80
C GLN A 337 7.83 -3.67 14.44
N ASN A 338 6.72 -4.20 14.96
CA ASN A 338 6.67 -5.54 15.57
C ASN A 338 6.26 -6.64 14.57
N LEU A 339 5.76 -6.26 13.40
CA LEU A 339 5.59 -7.13 12.26
C LEU A 339 6.62 -6.75 11.19
N ALA A 340 7.35 -7.73 10.69
CA ALA A 340 8.34 -7.53 9.65
C ALA A 340 8.08 -8.47 8.47
N GLY A 341 8.47 -8.06 7.29
CA GLY A 341 8.32 -8.87 6.08
C GLY A 341 8.32 -8.03 4.81
N ALA A 342 8.14 -8.71 3.68
CA ALA A 342 8.14 -8.05 2.40
C ALA A 342 6.81 -7.36 2.07
N GLU A 343 5.69 -7.81 2.62
CA GLU A 343 4.34 -7.38 2.24
C GLU A 343 3.84 -6.16 3.04
N ILE A 344 4.66 -5.13 3.22
CA ILE A 344 4.35 -3.94 4.04
C ILE A 344 4.31 -2.69 3.16
N GLY A 345 3.34 -1.82 3.40
CA GLY A 345 3.24 -0.50 2.74
C GLY A 345 1.99 0.28 3.07
N GLY A 346 2.01 1.58 2.87
CA GLY A 346 0.79 2.40 2.90
C GLY A 346 -0.25 1.84 1.94
N ILE A 347 0.17 1.60 0.70
CA ILE A 347 -0.57 0.84 -0.31
C ILE A 347 0.34 -0.28 -0.81
N LYS A 348 -0.13 -1.53 -0.76
CA LYS A 348 0.54 -2.70 -1.33
C LYS A 348 -0.39 -3.40 -2.30
N MET A 349 -0.02 -3.42 -3.58
CA MET A 349 -0.88 -3.98 -4.62
C MET A 349 -0.11 -4.94 -5.52
N HIS A 350 -0.67 -6.13 -5.73
CA HIS A 350 -0.31 -7.04 -6.80
C HIS A 350 -1.37 -6.98 -7.91
N ALA A 351 -0.99 -7.25 -9.14
CA ALA A 351 -1.87 -7.24 -10.30
C ALA A 351 -2.69 -5.93 -10.39
N ALA A 352 -2.01 -4.79 -10.25
CA ALA A 352 -2.61 -3.48 -10.42
C ALA A 352 -2.88 -3.22 -11.91
N ILE A 353 -3.98 -3.78 -12.45
CA ILE A 353 -4.39 -3.58 -13.84
C ILE A 353 -5.41 -2.45 -13.91
N ASP A 354 -5.10 -1.42 -14.71
CA ASP A 354 -5.93 -0.22 -14.88
C ASP A 354 -6.35 0.44 -13.56
N VAL A 355 -5.46 0.47 -12.57
CA VAL A 355 -5.71 1.13 -11.28
C VAL A 355 -5.19 2.56 -11.33
N VAL A 356 -5.99 3.49 -10.84
CA VAL A 356 -5.60 4.90 -10.72
C VAL A 356 -5.42 5.26 -9.25
N TYR A 357 -4.21 5.68 -8.90
CA TYR A 357 -3.84 6.23 -7.59
C TYR A 357 -3.66 7.73 -7.73
N ARG A 358 -4.59 8.53 -7.21
CA ARG A 358 -4.63 9.96 -7.48
C ARG A 358 -4.84 10.79 -6.22
N ARG A 359 -4.06 11.86 -6.07
CA ARG A 359 -4.19 12.82 -4.97
C ARG A 359 -4.25 12.16 -3.59
N ASN A 360 -3.39 11.17 -3.36
CA ASN A 360 -3.21 10.60 -2.04
C ASN A 360 -2.04 11.28 -1.33
N HIS A 361 -2.18 11.51 -0.04
CA HIS A 361 -1.13 11.96 0.85
C HIS A 361 -0.64 10.76 1.66
N ILE A 362 0.64 10.36 1.46
CA ILE A 362 1.19 9.13 2.02
C ILE A 362 2.50 9.44 2.75
N HIS A 363 2.53 9.22 4.07
CA HIS A 363 3.71 9.54 4.87
C HIS A 363 3.86 8.67 6.12
N HIS A 364 5.07 8.68 6.73
CA HIS A 364 5.40 7.92 7.94
C HIS A 364 5.02 6.43 7.83
N CYS A 365 5.06 5.88 6.64
CA CYS A 365 4.90 4.45 6.39
C CYS A 365 6.29 3.81 6.28
N THR A 366 6.43 2.56 6.68
CA THR A 366 7.66 1.80 6.46
C THR A 366 8.02 1.73 4.98
N ARG A 367 7.01 1.74 4.12
CA ARG A 367 7.05 1.98 2.68
C ARG A 367 5.78 2.71 2.27
N GLY A 368 5.87 3.70 1.38
CA GLY A 368 4.72 4.46 0.92
C GLY A 368 3.78 3.63 0.05
N MET A 369 4.15 3.43 -1.21
CA MET A 369 3.37 2.63 -2.17
C MET A 369 4.25 1.57 -2.82
N TRP A 370 3.75 0.34 -2.89
CA TRP A 370 4.40 -0.76 -3.57
C TRP A 370 3.45 -1.39 -4.58
N LEU A 371 3.77 -1.21 -5.86
CA LEU A 371 3.11 -1.87 -6.98
C LEU A 371 3.97 -3.07 -7.38
N ASP A 372 3.53 -4.23 -6.95
CA ASP A 372 4.27 -5.47 -7.10
C ASP A 372 3.57 -6.38 -8.11
N TRP A 373 4.34 -7.06 -8.90
CA TRP A 373 3.91 -7.99 -9.96
C TRP A 373 2.68 -7.56 -10.75
N GLN A 374 2.84 -7.41 -12.08
CA GLN A 374 1.76 -7.19 -13.05
C GLN A 374 1.04 -5.83 -12.92
N ALA A 375 1.74 -4.78 -12.52
CA ALA A 375 1.20 -3.44 -12.72
C ALA A 375 1.16 -3.14 -14.23
N GLN A 376 -0.04 -2.95 -14.78
CA GLN A 376 -0.27 -2.73 -16.21
C GLN A 376 -1.47 -1.80 -16.43
N GLY A 377 -1.32 -0.80 -17.31
CA GLY A 377 -2.34 0.24 -17.51
C GLY A 377 -2.55 1.14 -16.27
N THR A 378 -1.66 1.05 -15.30
CA THR A 378 -1.77 1.70 -13.99
C THR A 378 -1.20 3.10 -14.02
N ARG A 379 -1.85 4.01 -13.30
CA ARG A 379 -1.42 5.41 -13.17
C ARG A 379 -1.30 5.85 -11.72
N VAL A 380 -0.14 6.40 -11.38
CA VAL A 380 0.16 7.06 -10.09
C VAL A 380 0.31 8.55 -10.37
N THR A 381 -0.67 9.37 -9.97
CA THR A 381 -0.71 10.77 -10.38
C THR A 381 -1.14 11.72 -9.27
N GLN A 382 -0.51 12.89 -9.20
CA GLN A 382 -0.88 13.96 -8.27
C GLN A 382 -0.80 13.55 -6.79
N ASN A 383 0.02 12.56 -6.43
CA ASN A 383 0.22 12.15 -5.05
C ASN A 383 1.36 12.93 -4.39
N PHE A 384 1.30 13.02 -3.09
CA PHE A 384 2.33 13.60 -2.25
C PHE A 384 2.88 12.57 -1.26
N PHE A 385 4.18 12.34 -1.31
CA PHE A 385 4.91 11.41 -0.46
C PHE A 385 5.98 12.15 0.33
N HIS A 386 6.09 11.86 1.62
CA HIS A 386 7.17 12.36 2.46
C HIS A 386 7.37 11.48 3.71
N ASP A 387 8.51 11.54 4.33
CA ASP A 387 8.83 10.83 5.58
C ASP A 387 8.46 9.34 5.61
N ASN A 388 8.36 8.70 4.44
CA ASN A 388 8.24 7.26 4.36
C ASN A 388 9.61 6.66 4.63
N CYS A 389 9.74 6.02 5.79
CA CYS A 389 11.03 5.56 6.27
C CYS A 389 10.87 4.65 7.48
N LEU A 390 11.94 3.96 7.82
CA LEU A 390 12.06 3.32 9.12
C LEU A 390 12.19 4.39 10.21
N PRO A 391 11.68 4.12 11.42
CA PRO A 391 11.88 5.03 12.55
C PRO A 391 13.35 5.37 12.77
N PHE A 392 13.58 6.56 13.26
CA PHE A 392 14.88 7.06 13.59
C PHE A 392 15.67 6.08 14.45
N ASP A 393 16.65 5.89 14.85
CA ASP A 393 17.35 4.95 15.76
C ASP A 393 17.19 3.46 15.42
N TYR A 394 16.63 3.11 14.26
CA TYR A 394 16.54 1.72 13.85
C TYR A 394 17.94 1.06 13.81
N ASN A 395 18.05 -0.14 14.38
CA ASN A 395 19.31 -0.87 14.38
C ASN A 395 19.61 -1.44 12.98
N MET A 396 20.51 -0.79 12.25
CA MET A 396 20.90 -1.18 10.90
C MET A 396 21.56 -2.57 10.80
N ASN A 397 21.85 -3.24 11.93
CA ASN A 397 22.36 -4.61 11.91
C ASN A 397 21.25 -5.65 11.77
N ASP A 398 19.99 -5.24 11.84
CA ASP A 398 18.86 -6.13 11.62
C ASP A 398 18.60 -6.28 10.12
N GLU A 399 18.92 -7.44 9.58
CA GLU A 399 18.78 -7.73 8.14
C GLU A 399 17.32 -7.88 7.69
N SER A 400 16.39 -8.09 8.61
CA SER A 400 14.96 -8.30 8.29
C SER A 400 14.28 -7.09 7.66
N MET A 401 14.79 -5.89 7.89
CA MET A 401 14.23 -4.63 7.41
C MET A 401 14.98 -4.06 6.19
N ILE A 402 15.87 -4.82 5.59
CA ILE A 402 16.56 -4.45 4.36
C ILE A 402 15.54 -4.28 3.22
N GLY A 403 15.66 -3.19 2.46
CA GLY A 403 14.84 -2.93 1.28
C GLY A 403 13.54 -2.15 1.50
N CYS A 404 13.21 -1.72 2.72
CA CYS A 404 12.06 -0.85 3.00
C CYS A 404 12.44 0.63 3.04
N ALA A 405 11.45 1.51 3.01
CA ALA A 405 11.51 2.96 3.15
C ALA A 405 11.35 3.78 1.86
N GLU A 406 10.96 3.18 0.76
CA GLU A 406 10.69 3.89 -0.49
C GLU A 406 9.33 4.63 -0.45
N ASP A 407 9.26 5.81 -1.08
CA ASP A 407 7.97 6.45 -1.37
C ASP A 407 7.17 5.63 -2.38
N LEU A 408 7.83 5.21 -3.47
CA LEU A 408 7.24 4.39 -4.52
C LEU A 408 8.22 3.28 -4.93
N PHE A 409 7.75 2.05 -4.83
CA PHE A 409 8.43 0.87 -5.35
C PHE A 409 7.56 0.19 -6.40
N ILE A 410 8.11 -0.02 -7.61
CA ILE A 410 7.47 -0.77 -8.69
C ILE A 410 8.34 -1.98 -9.01
N GLU A 411 7.72 -3.16 -8.96
CA GLU A 411 8.45 -4.43 -9.03
C GLU A 411 7.77 -5.42 -9.97
N VAL A 412 8.58 -6.18 -10.72
CA VAL A 412 8.19 -7.31 -11.60
C VAL A 412 6.94 -7.06 -12.43
N SER A 413 6.98 -6.04 -13.26
CA SER A 413 5.87 -5.66 -14.13
C SER A 413 6.36 -5.36 -15.53
N HIS A 414 5.53 -5.64 -16.54
CA HIS A 414 5.82 -5.30 -17.92
C HIS A 414 5.35 -3.89 -18.31
N GLY A 415 4.59 -3.24 -17.45
CA GLY A 415 3.96 -1.96 -17.73
C GLY A 415 2.73 -2.08 -18.66
N PRO A 416 2.22 -0.96 -19.19
CA PRO A 416 2.65 0.40 -18.86
C PRO A 416 2.28 0.80 -17.43
N THR A 417 3.21 1.41 -16.72
CA THR A 417 2.95 2.07 -15.43
C THR A 417 3.31 3.55 -15.58
N LEU A 418 2.33 4.42 -15.47
CA LEU A 418 2.51 5.86 -15.62
C LEU A 418 2.59 6.54 -14.25
N VAL A 419 3.65 7.29 -14.02
CA VAL A 419 3.90 8.05 -12.79
C VAL A 419 4.04 9.53 -13.16
N ASP A 420 3.02 10.35 -12.90
CA ASP A 420 3.01 11.73 -13.36
C ASP A 420 2.53 12.73 -12.31
N ASN A 421 3.09 13.92 -12.34
CA ASN A 421 2.72 15.03 -11.46
C ASN A 421 2.77 14.71 -9.95
N ASN A 422 3.63 13.80 -9.51
CA ASN A 422 3.79 13.49 -8.09
C ASN A 422 4.93 14.29 -7.47
N ILE A 423 4.94 14.38 -6.16
CA ILE A 423 6.01 14.94 -5.35
C ILE A 423 6.49 13.86 -4.39
N PHE A 424 7.78 13.54 -4.46
CA PHE A 424 8.48 12.57 -3.62
C PHE A 424 9.55 13.28 -2.81
N LEU A 425 9.36 13.38 -1.49
CA LEU A 425 10.27 14.09 -0.58
C LEU A 425 11.00 13.19 0.41
N SER A 426 10.68 11.90 0.51
CA SER A 426 11.47 10.99 1.34
C SER A 426 12.88 10.85 0.75
N ASP A 427 13.86 10.63 1.59
CA ASP A 427 15.25 10.46 1.16
C ASP A 427 15.48 9.20 0.29
N HIS A 428 14.63 8.18 0.42
CA HIS A 428 14.53 7.06 -0.52
C HIS A 428 13.21 7.19 -1.30
N ALA A 429 13.26 7.83 -2.48
CA ALA A 429 12.05 8.23 -3.19
C ALA A 429 11.49 7.13 -4.10
N VAL A 430 12.21 6.74 -5.15
CA VAL A 430 11.69 5.83 -6.16
C VAL A 430 12.64 4.64 -6.37
N LYS A 431 12.08 3.43 -6.32
CA LYS A 431 12.79 2.19 -6.66
C LYS A 431 12.07 1.46 -7.78
N LEU A 432 12.80 1.13 -8.84
CA LEU A 432 12.29 0.41 -10.00
C LEU A 432 13.04 -0.92 -10.16
N ALA A 433 12.36 -2.04 -9.97
CA ALA A 433 12.85 -3.40 -10.27
C ALA A 433 11.94 -4.03 -11.34
N THR A 434 11.75 -3.32 -12.46
CA THR A 434 10.69 -3.56 -13.44
C THR A 434 11.07 -3.00 -14.82
N GLN A 435 10.14 -3.06 -15.75
CA GLN A 435 10.21 -2.41 -17.06
C GLN A 435 8.89 -1.71 -17.39
N GLY A 436 8.82 -0.93 -18.47
CA GLY A 436 7.59 -0.30 -18.94
C GLY A 436 7.05 0.79 -18.04
N VAL A 437 7.92 1.66 -17.47
CA VAL A 437 7.55 2.78 -16.59
C VAL A 437 7.74 4.11 -17.32
N ALA A 438 6.76 5.00 -17.23
CA ALA A 438 6.91 6.40 -17.64
C ALA A 438 6.83 7.33 -16.42
N LEU A 439 7.84 8.19 -16.25
CA LEU A 439 7.88 9.25 -15.22
C LEU A 439 7.78 10.60 -15.92
N VAL A 440 6.71 11.36 -15.66
CA VAL A 440 6.42 12.60 -16.39
C VAL A 440 6.04 13.72 -15.43
N HIS A 441 6.74 14.84 -15.46
CA HIS A 441 6.43 16.02 -14.64
C HIS A 441 6.44 15.80 -13.13
N ASN A 442 7.24 14.87 -12.59
CA ASN A 442 7.37 14.69 -11.14
C ASN A 442 8.42 15.63 -10.55
N ILE A 443 8.35 15.86 -9.23
CA ILE A 443 9.44 16.39 -8.40
C ILE A 443 9.95 15.23 -7.54
N ILE A 444 11.23 14.88 -7.69
CA ILE A 444 11.87 13.76 -7.01
C ILE A 444 13.06 14.31 -6.21
N ALA A 445 12.89 14.38 -4.89
CA ALA A 445 13.89 14.98 -4.00
C ALA A 445 14.59 13.95 -3.10
N GLY A 446 14.54 12.68 -3.45
CA GLY A 446 15.23 11.58 -2.80
C GLY A 446 15.90 10.65 -3.79
N SER A 447 16.50 9.56 -3.31
CA SER A 447 17.21 8.60 -4.15
C SER A 447 16.30 8.01 -5.22
N PHE A 448 16.91 7.76 -6.37
CA PHE A 448 16.27 7.05 -7.48
C PHE A 448 17.11 5.80 -7.78
N THR A 449 16.51 4.64 -7.61
CA THR A 449 17.18 3.35 -7.78
C THR A 449 16.54 2.55 -8.90
N ALA A 450 17.34 2.07 -9.84
CA ALA A 450 16.95 1.08 -10.83
C ALA A 450 17.71 -0.23 -10.54
N VAL A 451 16.99 -1.26 -10.16
CA VAL A 451 17.54 -2.60 -9.94
C VAL A 451 17.80 -3.25 -11.28
N GLY A 452 19.03 -3.74 -11.50
CA GLY A 452 19.47 -4.27 -12.77
C GLY A 452 18.93 -5.66 -13.08
N ARG A 453 19.17 -6.09 -14.32
CA ARG A 453 18.93 -7.45 -14.76
C ARG A 453 19.83 -8.42 -13.99
N GLY A 454 19.34 -9.62 -13.76
CA GLY A 454 20.07 -10.65 -13.02
C GLY A 454 19.61 -10.82 -11.58
N VAL A 455 18.66 -9.98 -11.14
CA VAL A 455 18.01 -10.17 -9.84
C VAL A 455 17.34 -11.54 -9.82
N ASN A 456 17.78 -12.36 -8.88
CA ASN A 456 17.30 -13.72 -8.75
C ASN A 456 15.98 -13.79 -7.98
N ASN A 457 15.17 -14.75 -8.36
CA ASN A 457 13.91 -15.05 -7.73
C ASN A 457 14.13 -15.89 -6.45
N GLY A 458 14.78 -15.31 -5.45
CA GLY A 458 15.03 -15.95 -4.16
C GLY A 458 16.22 -16.90 -4.08
N SER A 459 17.03 -17.07 -5.14
CA SER A 459 18.25 -17.92 -5.08
C SER A 459 19.50 -17.06 -5.01
N LEU A 460 20.31 -17.27 -3.96
CA LEU A 460 21.61 -16.61 -3.80
C LEU A 460 22.73 -17.26 -4.64
N THR A 461 22.50 -18.42 -5.22
CA THR A 461 23.56 -19.23 -5.87
C THR A 461 23.23 -19.63 -7.31
N LYS A 462 22.00 -19.47 -7.76
CA LYS A 462 21.56 -19.84 -9.09
C LYS A 462 20.84 -18.68 -9.75
N ILE A 463 21.15 -18.42 -11.00
CA ILE A 463 20.41 -17.48 -11.82
C ILE A 463 18.97 -17.99 -11.95
N SER A 464 18.03 -17.21 -11.49
CA SER A 464 16.60 -17.49 -11.55
C SER A 464 15.88 -16.24 -12.03
N PRO A 465 15.82 -15.98 -13.35
CA PRO A 465 15.22 -14.77 -13.88
C PRO A 465 13.79 -14.61 -13.40
N ARG A 466 13.43 -13.38 -13.04
CA ARG A 466 12.07 -13.04 -12.64
C ARG A 466 11.21 -12.97 -13.88
N TYR A 467 10.11 -13.69 -13.90
CA TYR A 467 9.14 -13.65 -14.98
C TYR A 467 7.72 -13.58 -14.43
N THR A 468 6.86 -12.87 -15.13
CA THR A 468 5.48 -12.65 -14.72
C THR A 468 4.56 -12.66 -15.93
N PRO A 469 3.26 -12.91 -15.76
CA PRO A 469 2.33 -12.71 -16.85
C PRO A 469 2.20 -11.23 -17.21
N TYR A 470 1.87 -10.98 -18.46
CA TYR A 470 1.30 -9.73 -18.93
C TYR A 470 -0.08 -9.99 -19.54
N HIS A 471 -0.89 -8.96 -19.62
CA HIS A 471 -2.31 -9.07 -19.89
C HIS A 471 -2.67 -8.39 -21.21
N LEU A 472 -3.81 -8.78 -21.79
CA LEU A 472 -4.40 -8.02 -22.88
C LEU A 472 -4.69 -6.58 -22.41
N PRO A 473 -4.48 -5.55 -23.26
CA PRO A 473 -4.71 -4.16 -22.88
C PRO A 473 -6.10 -3.93 -22.26
N HIS A 474 -6.13 -3.30 -21.08
CA HIS A 474 -7.35 -2.97 -20.32
C HIS A 474 -8.20 -4.19 -19.91
N ARG A 475 -7.58 -5.37 -19.77
CA ARG A 475 -8.25 -6.63 -19.43
C ARG A 475 -7.41 -7.45 -18.45
N THR A 476 -8.04 -8.41 -17.82
CA THR A 476 -7.40 -9.34 -16.88
C THR A 476 -6.90 -10.62 -17.53
N GLU A 477 -7.29 -10.90 -18.78
CA GLU A 477 -6.88 -12.11 -19.48
C GLU A 477 -5.38 -12.08 -19.74
N VAL A 478 -4.71 -13.15 -19.35
CA VAL A 478 -3.28 -13.35 -19.55
C VAL A 478 -3.00 -13.46 -21.05
N ALA A 479 -2.16 -12.56 -21.58
CA ALA A 479 -1.68 -12.59 -22.96
C ALA A 479 -0.43 -13.48 -23.11
N GLY A 480 0.43 -13.49 -22.09
CA GLY A 480 1.64 -14.31 -22.10
C GLY A 480 2.41 -14.21 -20.78
N PHE A 481 3.54 -14.90 -20.73
CA PHE A 481 4.51 -14.86 -19.64
C PHE A 481 5.87 -14.52 -20.22
N MET A 482 6.55 -13.53 -19.66
CA MET A 482 7.88 -13.15 -20.11
C MET A 482 8.79 -12.80 -18.95
N THR A 483 10.08 -12.96 -19.17
CA THR A 483 11.13 -12.50 -18.25
C THR A 483 11.18 -10.98 -18.24
N ILE A 484 11.36 -10.39 -17.05
CA ILE A 484 11.62 -8.96 -16.92
C ILE A 484 13.03 -8.67 -17.44
N LEU A 485 13.12 -7.89 -18.50
CA LEU A 485 14.39 -7.51 -19.16
C LEU A 485 14.95 -6.21 -18.57
N HIS A 486 14.14 -5.46 -17.81
CA HIS A 486 14.42 -4.10 -17.34
C HIS A 486 14.57 -3.07 -18.47
N GLY A 487 14.63 -1.80 -18.13
CA GLY A 487 14.54 -0.73 -19.13
C GLY A 487 13.10 -0.48 -19.58
N ASP A 488 12.91 -0.15 -20.86
CA ASP A 488 11.62 0.33 -21.38
C ASP A 488 11.05 1.51 -20.56
N CYS A 489 11.96 2.37 -20.05
CA CYS A 489 11.59 3.50 -19.20
C CYS A 489 11.61 4.81 -19.99
N LYS A 490 10.60 5.64 -19.77
CA LYS A 490 10.41 6.96 -20.38
C LYS A 490 10.42 8.02 -19.29
N ILE A 491 11.43 8.90 -19.25
CA ILE A 491 11.69 9.82 -18.14
C ILE A 491 11.71 11.24 -18.69
N TYR A 492 10.58 11.94 -18.59
CA TYR A 492 10.39 13.22 -19.27
C TYR A 492 9.92 14.35 -18.33
N ASN A 493 10.54 15.52 -18.47
CA ASN A 493 10.08 16.75 -17.84
C ASN A 493 10.03 16.68 -16.30
N ASN A 494 10.83 15.82 -15.65
CA ASN A 494 10.92 15.74 -14.19
C ASN A 494 11.93 16.74 -13.63
N ILE A 495 11.81 17.01 -12.34
CA ILE A 495 12.79 17.75 -11.57
C ILE A 495 13.41 16.81 -10.53
N PHE A 496 14.71 16.66 -10.56
CA PHE A 496 15.49 15.89 -9.61
C PHE A 496 16.30 16.84 -8.70
N ILE A 497 16.15 16.68 -7.40
CA ILE A 497 16.80 17.54 -6.41
C ILE A 497 17.55 16.67 -5.41
N GLN A 498 18.87 16.70 -5.41
CA GLN A 498 19.67 16.00 -4.39
C GLN A 498 19.42 16.64 -3.04
N GLN A 499 19.00 15.85 -2.07
CA GLN A 499 18.87 16.24 -0.68
C GLN A 499 19.92 15.54 0.18
N GLU A 500 20.13 16.05 1.37
CA GLU A 500 20.89 15.34 2.40
C GLU A 500 20.07 14.14 2.87
N MET A 501 20.64 12.95 2.76
CA MET A 501 20.00 11.71 3.19
C MET A 501 20.32 11.43 4.64
N ARG A 502 19.40 10.81 5.35
CA ARG A 502 19.59 10.42 6.75
C ARG A 502 20.80 9.48 6.89
N PRO A 503 21.63 9.67 7.92
CA PRO A 503 22.83 8.85 8.11
C PRO A 503 22.55 7.33 8.16
N ALA A 504 21.39 6.93 8.68
CA ALA A 504 20.97 5.52 8.73
C ALA A 504 20.76 4.93 7.32
N LEU A 505 20.14 5.68 6.41
CA LEU A 505 19.94 5.26 5.02
C LEU A 505 21.27 5.19 4.28
N VAL A 506 22.12 6.21 4.44
CA VAL A 506 23.48 6.24 3.83
C VAL A 506 24.28 5.00 4.24
N LYS A 507 24.30 4.68 5.54
CA LYS A 507 25.02 3.51 6.05
C LYS A 507 24.46 2.20 5.51
N LYS A 508 23.14 2.10 5.37
CA LYS A 508 22.49 0.93 4.76
C LYS A 508 22.91 0.74 3.31
N MET A 509 22.85 1.81 2.51
CA MET A 509 23.22 1.79 1.10
C MET A 509 24.71 1.47 0.90
N GLU A 510 25.60 2.05 1.70
CA GLU A 510 27.05 1.74 1.68
C GLU A 510 27.31 0.26 1.98
N ARG A 511 26.58 -0.34 2.93
CA ARG A 511 26.67 -1.76 3.24
C ARG A 511 26.19 -2.62 2.07
N SER A 512 25.06 -2.30 1.47
CA SER A 512 24.50 -3.00 0.31
C SER A 512 25.46 -2.99 -0.87
N MET A 513 26.02 -1.83 -1.19
CA MET A 513 27.05 -1.69 -2.24
C MET A 513 28.28 -2.55 -1.94
N SER A 514 28.69 -2.67 -0.68
CA SER A 514 29.89 -3.43 -0.29
C SER A 514 29.75 -4.95 -0.46
N ILE A 515 28.53 -5.49 -0.37
CA ILE A 515 28.24 -6.93 -0.52
C ILE A 515 27.81 -7.31 -1.93
N ASN A 516 27.75 -6.35 -2.84
CA ASN A 516 27.31 -6.52 -4.23
C ASN A 516 25.98 -7.27 -4.33
N ASN A 517 25.02 -6.84 -3.52
CA ASN A 517 23.67 -7.39 -3.52
C ASN A 517 22.83 -6.65 -4.58
N GLU A 518 22.49 -7.32 -5.65
CA GLU A 518 21.75 -6.73 -6.79
C GLU A 518 20.36 -6.18 -6.39
N TRP A 519 19.78 -6.69 -5.31
CA TRP A 519 18.52 -6.20 -4.75
C TRP A 519 18.65 -4.85 -4.02
N ASP A 520 19.83 -4.62 -3.48
CA ASP A 520 20.15 -3.44 -2.68
C ASP A 520 21.10 -2.51 -3.44
N ASP A 521 21.06 -2.52 -4.77
CA ASP A 521 21.82 -1.58 -5.61
C ASP A 521 21.21 -0.17 -5.50
N ASP A 522 21.01 0.22 -4.26
CA ASP A 522 20.47 1.51 -3.88
C ASP A 522 21.51 2.60 -4.18
N ASN A 523 21.10 3.57 -4.94
CA ASN A 523 21.96 4.67 -5.34
C ASN A 523 21.73 5.91 -4.47
N LEU A 524 22.79 6.42 -3.87
CA LEU A 524 22.77 7.66 -3.09
C LEU A 524 22.63 8.92 -3.94
N ILE A 525 22.83 8.81 -5.26
CA ILE A 525 22.73 9.93 -6.19
C ILE A 525 21.32 10.03 -6.73
N VAL A 526 20.67 11.16 -6.49
CA VAL A 526 19.37 11.47 -7.11
C VAL A 526 19.56 11.70 -8.61
N GLY A 527 18.65 11.15 -9.42
CA GLY A 527 18.65 11.32 -10.86
C GLY A 527 18.67 10.00 -11.63
N THR A 528 18.94 10.08 -12.93
CA THR A 528 18.79 8.96 -13.87
C THR A 528 20.07 8.14 -14.09
N VAL A 529 21.13 8.41 -13.35
CA VAL A 529 22.43 7.68 -13.41
C VAL A 529 22.29 6.16 -13.38
N PRO A 530 21.36 5.53 -12.66
CA PRO A 530 21.18 4.08 -12.66
C PRO A 530 20.96 3.48 -14.07
N TYR A 531 20.56 4.29 -15.02
CA TYR A 531 20.38 3.88 -16.43
C TYR A 531 21.58 4.17 -17.35
N ASP A 532 22.74 4.54 -16.84
CA ASP A 532 23.95 4.88 -17.63
C ASP A 532 24.36 3.79 -18.62
N ASN A 533 24.17 2.54 -18.26
CA ASN A 533 24.59 1.38 -19.06
C ASN A 533 23.46 0.80 -19.93
N TYR A 534 22.27 1.36 -19.85
CA TYR A 534 21.15 0.91 -20.68
C TYR A 534 21.30 1.44 -22.11
N PRO A 535 20.82 0.66 -23.14
CA PRO A 535 20.92 1.11 -24.53
C PRO A 535 19.97 2.26 -24.83
N THR A 536 20.33 3.09 -25.81
CA THR A 536 19.35 3.89 -26.55
C THR A 536 18.56 2.99 -27.48
N PHE A 537 17.47 3.50 -28.07
CA PHE A 537 16.71 2.72 -29.06
C PHE A 537 17.59 2.34 -30.26
N GLU A 538 18.39 3.26 -30.76
CA GLU A 538 19.29 3.05 -31.91
C GLU A 538 20.36 1.98 -31.60
N GLU A 539 20.92 1.99 -30.40
CA GLU A 539 21.90 0.98 -29.98
C GLU A 539 21.25 -0.41 -29.86
N TRP A 540 20.04 -0.46 -29.33
CA TRP A 540 19.27 -1.70 -29.17
C TRP A 540 18.82 -2.25 -30.53
N ASP A 541 18.27 -1.42 -31.41
CA ASP A 541 17.82 -1.80 -32.76
C ASP A 541 18.98 -2.36 -33.59
N ALA A 542 20.16 -1.75 -33.50
CA ALA A 542 21.36 -2.21 -34.18
C ALA A 542 21.80 -3.65 -33.80
N LEU A 543 21.40 -4.14 -32.61
CA LEU A 543 21.67 -5.52 -32.19
C LEU A 543 20.98 -6.54 -33.11
N PHE A 544 19.88 -6.15 -33.76
CA PHE A 544 19.05 -7.02 -34.60
C PHE A 544 19.34 -6.85 -36.08
N GLU A 545 20.29 -6.00 -36.46
CA GLU A 545 20.66 -5.82 -37.86
C GLU A 545 21.15 -7.15 -38.48
N GLY A 546 20.57 -7.55 -39.59
CA GLY A 546 20.84 -8.82 -40.28
C GLY A 546 20.37 -10.07 -39.52
N TYR A 547 19.63 -9.92 -38.42
CA TYR A 547 19.11 -11.03 -37.62
C TYR A 547 17.78 -11.52 -38.20
N CYS A 548 17.63 -12.84 -38.38
CA CYS A 548 16.46 -13.42 -39.02
C CYS A 548 15.63 -14.35 -38.12
N GLY A 549 15.80 -14.28 -36.79
CA GLY A 549 14.91 -14.93 -35.85
C GLY A 549 15.42 -16.22 -35.19
N MET A 550 14.49 -17.08 -34.77
CA MET A 550 14.74 -18.24 -33.92
C MET A 550 15.75 -19.23 -34.53
N GLY A 551 16.62 -19.77 -33.69
CA GLY A 551 17.65 -20.72 -34.08
C GLY A 551 18.98 -20.09 -34.51
N SER A 552 19.06 -18.76 -34.49
CA SER A 552 20.31 -18.06 -34.74
C SER A 552 21.27 -18.17 -33.54
N PRO A 553 22.59 -18.22 -33.74
CA PRO A 553 23.58 -18.07 -32.68
C PRO A 553 23.45 -16.76 -31.89
N ALA A 554 22.75 -15.78 -32.44
CA ALA A 554 22.53 -14.47 -31.82
C ALA A 554 21.24 -14.37 -30.98
N SER A 555 20.61 -15.50 -30.64
CA SER A 555 19.36 -15.52 -29.86
C SER A 555 19.45 -14.82 -28.49
N ASP A 556 20.65 -14.73 -27.90
CA ASP A 556 20.88 -14.01 -26.64
C ASP A 556 20.54 -12.51 -26.71
N ARG A 557 20.48 -11.94 -27.91
CA ARG A 557 20.09 -10.54 -28.14
C ARG A 557 18.68 -10.25 -27.65
N TYR A 558 17.79 -11.23 -27.67
CA TYR A 558 16.41 -11.09 -27.17
C TYR A 558 16.32 -10.97 -25.64
N TYR A 559 17.42 -11.23 -24.93
CA TYR A 559 17.49 -11.17 -23.47
C TYR A 559 18.37 -10.02 -22.95
N THR A 560 18.62 -9.01 -23.80
CA THR A 560 19.31 -7.78 -23.37
C THR A 560 18.33 -6.80 -22.74
N GLU A 561 18.88 -5.85 -21.97
CA GLU A 561 18.11 -4.74 -21.40
C GLU A 561 17.41 -3.94 -22.52
N LEU A 562 16.17 -3.51 -22.24
CA LEU A 562 15.38 -2.69 -23.15
C LEU A 562 15.88 -1.22 -23.12
N PRO A 563 15.61 -0.44 -24.17
CA PRO A 563 16.02 0.95 -24.25
C PRO A 563 15.44 1.83 -23.11
N VAL A 564 16.16 2.92 -22.80
CA VAL A 564 15.68 3.96 -21.89
C VAL A 564 15.70 5.32 -22.60
N TRP A 565 14.61 6.07 -22.46
CA TRP A 565 14.44 7.40 -23.03
C TRP A 565 14.37 8.42 -21.91
N ALA A 566 15.22 9.43 -21.93
CA ALA A 566 15.18 10.55 -20.99
C ALA A 566 15.40 11.87 -21.74
N ALA A 567 14.54 12.86 -21.46
CA ALA A 567 14.65 14.20 -22.02
C ALA A 567 13.88 15.25 -21.22
N GLY A 568 14.35 16.49 -21.27
CA GLY A 568 13.68 17.63 -20.67
C GLY A 568 13.66 17.62 -19.14
N ASN A 569 14.48 16.80 -18.50
CA ASN A 569 14.60 16.75 -17.06
C ASN A 569 15.57 17.83 -16.54
N VAL A 570 15.36 18.24 -15.29
CA VAL A 570 16.17 19.26 -14.62
C VAL A 570 16.77 18.69 -13.34
N TYR A 571 18.04 18.97 -13.10
CA TYR A 571 18.84 18.42 -12.02
C TYR A 571 19.44 19.51 -11.15
N PHE A 572 19.16 19.49 -9.85
CA PHE A 572 19.64 20.46 -8.87
C PHE A 572 20.44 19.80 -7.74
N ASN A 573 21.22 20.60 -7.03
CA ASN A 573 21.95 20.25 -5.81
C ASN A 573 22.94 19.08 -5.97
N GLY A 574 23.35 18.75 -7.18
CA GLY A 574 24.24 17.62 -7.45
C GLY A 574 23.54 16.37 -7.95
N ALA A 575 22.23 16.40 -8.15
CA ALA A 575 21.50 15.38 -8.91
C ALA A 575 22.08 15.25 -10.32
N LYS A 576 22.07 14.05 -10.91
CA LYS A 576 22.79 13.77 -12.16
C LYS A 576 21.91 13.05 -13.20
N PRO A 577 21.99 13.51 -14.47
CA PRO A 577 21.39 12.77 -15.59
C PRO A 577 22.21 11.52 -15.94
N MET A 578 21.56 10.55 -16.57
CA MET A 578 22.27 9.48 -17.29
C MET A 578 23.08 10.06 -18.45
N LYS A 579 24.18 9.40 -18.83
CA LYS A 579 25.12 9.89 -19.85
C LYS A 579 24.49 10.13 -21.23
N LYS A 580 23.44 9.39 -21.54
CA LYS A 580 22.78 9.41 -22.86
C LYS A 580 21.51 10.28 -22.87
N GLU A 581 21.21 10.99 -21.78
CA GLU A 581 20.04 11.86 -21.75
C GLU A 581 20.21 13.07 -22.65
N LYS A 582 19.19 13.31 -23.47
CA LYS A 582 19.11 14.48 -24.36
C LYS A 582 18.45 15.64 -23.65
N ASP A 583 18.95 16.85 -23.86
CA ASP A 583 18.38 18.10 -23.34
C ASP A 583 18.30 18.19 -21.81
N ALA A 584 19.16 17.48 -21.08
CA ALA A 584 19.26 17.59 -19.64
C ALA A 584 19.73 18.98 -19.19
N VAL A 585 19.02 19.59 -18.26
CA VAL A 585 19.45 20.88 -17.65
C VAL A 585 20.02 20.60 -16.25
N VAL A 586 21.33 20.78 -16.09
CA VAL A 586 22.00 20.59 -14.80
C VAL A 586 22.36 21.95 -14.22
N ASP A 587 21.71 22.34 -13.12
CA ASP A 587 22.04 23.57 -12.38
C ASP A 587 22.91 23.24 -11.15
N SER A 588 24.19 23.51 -11.28
CA SER A 588 25.19 23.32 -10.22
C SER A 588 25.45 24.55 -9.37
N LYS A 589 24.77 25.67 -9.66
CA LYS A 589 25.04 26.99 -9.03
C LYS A 589 24.04 27.33 -7.95
N ASN A 590 22.78 27.06 -8.21
CA ASN A 590 21.68 27.42 -7.33
C ASN A 590 21.36 26.28 -6.37
N LYS A 591 21.26 26.61 -5.07
CA LYS A 591 20.84 25.64 -4.07
C LYS A 591 19.30 25.68 -3.92
N ILE A 592 18.66 24.57 -4.19
CA ILE A 592 17.23 24.41 -4.01
C ILE A 592 16.97 23.89 -2.59
N GLU A 593 16.10 24.60 -1.88
CA GLU A 593 15.51 24.15 -0.64
C GLU A 593 14.12 23.66 -0.94
N ILE A 594 13.77 22.48 -0.44
CA ILE A 594 12.45 21.89 -0.59
C ILE A 594 12.05 21.15 0.69
N SER A 595 10.88 21.47 1.18
CA SER A 595 10.26 20.88 2.36
C SER A 595 8.76 21.08 2.28
N TYR A 596 8.02 20.73 3.30
CA TYR A 596 6.58 21.02 3.41
C TYR A 596 6.29 21.73 4.73
N GLU A 597 5.17 22.40 4.78
CA GLU A 597 4.62 23.01 6.00
C GLU A 597 3.19 22.50 6.19
N GLU A 598 2.92 21.98 7.38
CA GLU A 598 1.57 21.59 7.77
C GLU A 598 1.01 22.62 8.76
N LYS A 599 -0.15 23.16 8.43
CA LYS A 599 -0.85 24.11 9.27
C LYS A 599 -2.37 23.93 9.19
N ASP A 600 -3.00 23.79 10.35
CA ASP A 600 -4.47 23.63 10.46
C ASP A 600 -5.01 22.45 9.61
N GLY A 601 -4.25 21.35 9.51
CA GLY A 601 -4.59 20.17 8.72
C GLY A 601 -4.45 20.35 7.20
N LYS A 602 -3.80 21.42 6.76
CA LYS A 602 -3.49 21.70 5.37
C LYS A 602 -1.98 21.61 5.15
N ILE A 603 -1.59 21.14 3.99
CA ILE A 603 -0.18 20.97 3.62
C ILE A 603 0.14 21.79 2.39
N ALA A 604 1.24 22.52 2.46
CA ALA A 604 1.79 23.26 1.34
C ALA A 604 3.29 22.97 1.16
N LEU A 605 3.74 22.95 -0.09
CA LEU A 605 5.16 22.83 -0.41
C LEU A 605 5.88 24.14 -0.09
N LYS A 606 7.05 24.02 0.55
CA LYS A 606 7.93 25.14 0.85
C LYS A 606 9.23 25.00 0.05
N THR A 607 9.43 25.86 -0.93
CA THR A 607 10.60 25.76 -1.81
C THR A 607 10.92 27.09 -2.49
N ASN A 608 12.20 27.29 -2.81
CA ASN A 608 12.71 28.36 -3.66
C ASN A 608 12.91 27.93 -5.12
N LEU A 609 12.51 26.70 -5.49
CA LEU A 609 12.70 26.10 -6.82
C LEU A 609 12.27 27.03 -7.96
N TYR A 610 11.16 27.72 -7.79
CA TYR A 610 10.55 28.54 -8.84
C TYR A 610 11.24 29.87 -9.07
N ASP A 611 12.18 30.26 -8.23
CA ASP A 611 13.06 31.42 -8.46
C ASP A 611 14.10 31.11 -9.56
N PHE A 612 14.38 29.82 -9.81
CA PHE A 612 15.45 29.38 -10.68
C PHE A 612 14.99 28.63 -11.94
N ILE A 613 13.82 27.97 -11.90
CA ILE A 613 13.36 27.11 -13.02
C ILE A 613 12.64 27.85 -14.13
N GLY A 614 12.25 29.10 -13.94
CA GLY A 614 11.36 29.85 -14.85
C GLY A 614 11.83 30.00 -16.29
N GLY A 615 13.16 29.89 -16.52
CA GLY A 615 13.76 29.92 -17.86
C GLY A 615 13.71 28.59 -18.61
N THR A 616 13.50 27.49 -17.93
CA THR A 616 13.48 26.15 -18.53
C THR A 616 12.08 25.84 -19.05
N LYS A 617 12.00 25.48 -20.34
CA LYS A 617 10.73 25.18 -21.01
C LYS A 617 10.75 23.77 -21.58
N CYS A 618 9.61 23.14 -21.55
CA CYS A 618 9.37 21.84 -22.19
C CYS A 618 8.09 21.87 -23.04
N LYS A 619 7.85 20.84 -23.81
CA LYS A 619 6.60 20.70 -24.56
C LYS A 619 5.55 19.93 -23.77
N ILE A 620 4.29 20.17 -24.03
CA ILE A 620 3.21 19.31 -23.55
C ILE A 620 3.31 17.97 -24.26
N LEU A 621 3.39 16.90 -23.47
CA LEU A 621 3.41 15.53 -23.96
C LEU A 621 1.99 14.95 -24.00
N LYS A 622 1.83 13.92 -24.83
CA LYS A 622 0.60 13.13 -24.96
C LYS A 622 0.94 11.65 -24.97
N THR A 623 -0.04 10.79 -24.84
CA THR A 623 0.08 9.34 -24.97
C THR A 623 0.97 8.94 -26.17
N ASP A 624 0.76 9.52 -27.34
CA ASP A 624 1.53 9.17 -28.54
C ASP A 624 3.00 9.62 -28.49
N ASP A 625 3.35 10.65 -27.70
CA ASP A 625 4.76 11.07 -27.50
C ASP A 625 5.52 10.10 -26.56
N ILE A 626 4.80 9.37 -25.69
CA ILE A 626 5.38 8.39 -24.75
C ILE A 626 5.40 6.99 -25.36
N ALA A 627 4.56 6.75 -26.38
CA ALA A 627 4.37 5.50 -27.10
C ALA A 627 3.73 4.40 -26.22
N MET A 628 4.30 3.18 -26.20
CA MET A 628 3.72 2.02 -25.51
C MET A 628 4.77 1.28 -24.69
N ALA A 629 4.33 0.46 -23.77
CA ALA A 629 5.17 -0.52 -23.09
C ALA A 629 5.49 -1.67 -24.06
N PHE A 630 6.71 -2.15 -23.99
CA PHE A 630 7.27 -3.08 -24.98
C PHE A 630 6.51 -4.41 -25.03
N GLU A 631 6.36 -5.09 -23.89
CA GLU A 631 5.86 -6.46 -23.88
C GLU A 631 4.34 -6.56 -24.14
N PRO A 632 3.47 -5.78 -23.45
CA PRO A 632 2.03 -5.86 -23.68
C PRO A 632 1.56 -5.04 -24.89
N GLU A 633 2.44 -4.27 -25.54
CA GLU A 633 2.10 -3.34 -26.63
C GLU A 633 0.94 -2.39 -26.26
N GLN A 634 0.79 -2.09 -24.96
CA GLN A 634 -0.23 -1.19 -24.45
C GLN A 634 0.31 0.22 -24.30
N LYS A 635 -0.45 1.21 -24.74
CA LYS A 635 -0.10 2.62 -24.61
C LYS A 635 -0.22 3.12 -23.16
N TYR A 636 0.49 4.22 -22.87
CA TYR A 636 0.31 4.99 -21.62
C TYR A 636 -0.92 5.90 -21.78
N GLU A 637 -2.08 5.36 -21.51
CA GLU A 637 -3.39 5.98 -21.75
C GLU A 637 -4.35 5.78 -20.56
N ASN A 638 -5.52 6.38 -20.61
CA ASN A 638 -6.53 6.19 -19.58
C ASN A 638 -7.10 4.75 -19.62
N PRO A 639 -7.67 4.24 -18.49
CA PRO A 639 -8.26 2.90 -18.44
C PRO A 639 -9.41 2.64 -19.42
N ASP A 640 -9.95 3.69 -20.05
CA ASP A 640 -10.97 3.60 -21.09
C ASP A 640 -10.38 3.65 -22.53
N GLY A 641 -9.04 3.64 -22.64
CA GLY A 641 -8.32 3.74 -23.90
C GLY A 641 -8.25 5.15 -24.50
N THR A 642 -8.69 6.17 -23.77
CA THR A 642 -8.58 7.55 -24.25
C THR A 642 -7.19 8.11 -23.99
N GLN A 643 -6.76 9.01 -24.89
CA GLN A 643 -5.46 9.66 -24.82
C GLN A 643 -5.31 10.51 -23.56
N ILE A 644 -4.15 10.45 -22.92
CA ILE A 644 -3.73 11.38 -21.88
C ILE A 644 -2.99 12.55 -22.54
N VAL A 645 -3.32 13.76 -22.10
CA VAL A 645 -2.58 14.98 -22.39
C VAL A 645 -2.03 15.51 -21.06
N PHE A 646 -0.70 15.65 -20.95
CA PHE A 646 -0.04 16.12 -19.72
C PHE A 646 -0.11 17.64 -19.57
N ASP A 647 -1.31 18.20 -19.71
CA ASP A 647 -1.59 19.63 -19.74
C ASP A 647 -2.13 20.20 -18.41
N THR A 648 -2.11 19.39 -17.37
CA THR A 648 -2.49 19.79 -16.00
C THR A 648 -1.37 19.48 -15.01
N ASP A 649 -1.31 20.22 -13.93
CA ASP A 649 -0.36 20.02 -12.83
C ASP A 649 -0.96 19.22 -11.67
N ILE A 650 -0.23 19.12 -10.56
CA ILE A 650 -0.65 18.39 -9.35
C ILE A 650 -1.96 18.94 -8.76
N LEU A 651 -2.24 20.22 -8.92
CA LEU A 651 -3.48 20.87 -8.44
C LEU A 651 -4.58 20.91 -9.52
N GLY A 652 -4.34 20.34 -10.71
CA GLY A 652 -5.25 20.41 -11.84
C GLY A 652 -5.21 21.72 -12.62
N ALA A 653 -4.27 22.61 -12.33
CA ALA A 653 -4.09 23.85 -13.06
C ALA A 653 -3.57 23.58 -14.48
N LYS A 654 -4.09 24.27 -15.48
CA LYS A 654 -3.71 24.08 -16.88
C LYS A 654 -2.32 24.62 -17.18
N ARG A 655 -1.50 23.82 -17.85
CA ARG A 655 -0.20 24.21 -18.38
C ARG A 655 -0.36 25.02 -19.67
N GLY A 656 0.46 26.07 -19.86
CA GLY A 656 0.54 26.79 -21.13
C GLY A 656 1.26 25.96 -22.22
N GLU A 657 1.39 26.51 -23.42
CA GLU A 657 1.99 25.83 -24.58
C GLU A 657 3.45 25.36 -24.35
N ASN A 658 4.23 26.12 -23.59
CA ASN A 658 5.62 25.82 -23.25
C ASN A 658 5.77 25.84 -21.73
N PRO A 659 5.30 24.79 -21.02
CA PRO A 659 5.33 24.76 -19.57
C PRO A 659 6.75 24.60 -19.03
N ILE A 660 6.92 24.85 -17.73
CA ILE A 660 8.09 24.43 -16.99
C ILE A 660 7.96 22.92 -16.64
N PRO A 661 9.07 22.20 -16.50
CA PRO A 661 9.06 20.82 -15.98
C PRO A 661 8.61 20.76 -14.50
N GLY A 662 8.33 19.56 -14.02
CA GLY A 662 7.91 19.31 -12.65
C GLY A 662 6.42 19.43 -12.39
N ALA A 663 6.02 19.28 -11.13
CA ALA A 663 4.64 19.03 -10.72
C ALA A 663 3.72 20.27 -10.73
N PHE A 664 4.26 21.51 -10.79
CA PHE A 664 3.44 22.75 -10.79
C PHE A 664 3.64 23.57 -12.05
N VAL A 665 2.64 24.37 -12.39
CA VAL A 665 2.72 25.30 -13.54
C VAL A 665 3.50 26.60 -13.22
N ASN A 666 3.54 27.03 -11.95
CA ASN A 666 4.22 28.28 -11.53
C ASN A 666 4.44 28.32 -10.01
N ALA A 667 5.16 29.34 -9.55
CA ALA A 667 5.48 29.57 -8.13
C ALA A 667 4.25 29.78 -7.24
N SER A 668 3.21 30.47 -7.75
CA SER A 668 2.03 30.76 -6.94
C SER A 668 1.19 29.50 -6.66
N ASP A 669 1.21 28.54 -7.58
CA ASP A 669 0.51 27.27 -7.39
C ASP A 669 1.27 26.38 -6.38
N ALA A 670 2.60 26.41 -6.38
CA ALA A 670 3.42 25.71 -5.40
C ALA A 670 3.23 26.16 -3.94
N GLN A 671 2.67 27.37 -3.73
CA GLN A 671 2.37 27.91 -2.40
C GLN A 671 0.93 27.60 -1.92
N LYS A 672 0.12 26.96 -2.77
CA LYS A 672 -1.23 26.55 -2.40
C LYS A 672 -1.23 25.27 -1.57
N ASP A 673 -2.30 25.05 -0.82
CA ASP A 673 -2.53 23.81 -0.14
C ASP A 673 -2.61 22.65 -1.14
N LEU A 674 -1.86 21.60 -0.88
CA LEU A 674 -1.88 20.34 -1.65
C LEU A 674 -3.04 19.46 -1.19
N PHE A 675 -3.27 19.45 0.14
CA PHE A 675 -4.24 18.61 0.84
C PHE A 675 -4.87 19.39 1.98
#